data_12deec214d566c372f1637a477f54f5e
#
_entry.id   12deec214d566c372f1637a477f54f5e
#
_cell.length_a   1.000
_cell.length_b   1.000
_cell.length_c   1.000
_cell.angle_alpha   90.00
_cell.angle_beta   90.00
_cell.angle_gamma   90.00
#
_symmetry.space_group_name_H-M   'P 1'
#
loop_
_entity.id
_entity.type
_entity.pdbx_description
1 polymer ?
#
loop_
_entity_poly.entity_id
_entity_poly.type
_entity_poly.pdbx_seq_one_letter_code
_entity_poly.pdbx_strand_id
1 'polypeptide(L)'
;MPIAVKKNGNNKNHYIMNISYKWLKEYVDFDLTPQQTADALTSCGLEVDALEEVQTVKGGLKGLYVGKVLTCEMHPNSDHLHVTTVDLGKGEPQQIVCGAPNVAAGQKVIVADLGCVLYDGDKEFVIKKSKLRGVESFGMICAEDEIGVGTSHDGIIVLPDDAPVGQPAAEYYHLESDWVIEIDITANRADALSHWGVARDLYAWLVQNGHKTSLHRPDCSAFAVDNEELPIDVEIENTDACKRYACLSITGCEVKESPEWLQNKLNIIGLRPINNIVDITNYIMMAYGQPMHCFDADMVKGHKIVVRTQPEGTKFVTLDGEEHTLGEHDLSICNAEDPMCIAGIFGGKGSGTYDTTKNVVLESAYFHPTWIRKSARRHGLSTDASYRFERGIDPNGTIYALKQAAILCKELAGGKVSMQIKDVYPAPLPDFKVDLSYSYVDTLIGKHIGHDTIKSIVTSLDMKIEHEDENGLKLSVPAYRVDVQRPCDVVEDILRIYGYNNVEIPTQLKSSLTILGDEDHKYHLQSIIGEQLVGCGFSEIMNNSLTKTSYYQQGLNKYAEENTVKLMNPLSSDLGVMRQTLLFGGLESICRNVNRKNANIRFFEFGNCYHFSPEKKNDEDPIKAYTEEMHLGLWICGKSTEGSWAHPDEQSSFYQLKAHVENIFARLGVVPGTIVSEHSDNNIFSKGITVKNRGGKVMAEMGIVSKQLLKQADIAIDVFYADIHWNAVTKAVRGKEVLFHEISKYPAVSRDLALLVDKSVEFETIATIAKQTEKKLLKNVELFDVYEGKNLPEGKKSYAVNFILQDETKTLNDKQIDAMMTKLIANLKKQLGAELR
;
A
#
# COMPACT_ATOMS: atom_id res chain seq x y z
N MET A 1 2.71 28.91 7.91
CA MET A 1 2.10 27.93 6.98
C MET A 1 2.45 26.55 7.49
N PRO A 2 1.52 25.63 7.73
CA PRO A 2 1.90 24.27 8.04
C PRO A 2 2.59 23.69 6.81
N ILE A 3 3.78 23.14 7.02
CA ILE A 3 4.56 22.51 5.95
C ILE A 3 3.80 21.25 5.55
N ALA A 4 3.42 21.15 4.28
CA ALA A 4 2.85 19.95 3.72
C ALA A 4 3.88 18.82 3.89
N VAL A 5 3.45 17.70 4.48
CA VAL A 5 4.22 16.47 4.58
C VAL A 5 4.85 16.19 3.22
N LYS A 6 6.18 16.14 3.12
CA LYS A 6 6.88 15.64 1.93
C LYS A 6 6.50 14.16 1.76
N LYS A 7 5.49 13.90 0.96
CA LYS A 7 5.15 12.54 0.52
C LYS A 7 6.17 12.13 -0.52
N ASN A 8 7.04 11.20 -0.19
CA ASN A 8 7.82 10.50 -1.21
C ASN A 8 6.87 9.88 -2.24
N GLY A 9 7.12 10.15 -3.53
CA GLY A 9 6.16 9.98 -4.63
C GLY A 9 5.65 8.57 -4.96
N ASN A 10 5.97 7.52 -4.19
CA ASN A 10 5.61 6.14 -4.51
C ASN A 10 4.90 5.35 -3.40
N ASN A 11 4.79 5.85 -2.16
CA ASN A 11 4.09 5.11 -1.10
C ASN A 11 3.22 6.05 -0.24
N LYS A 12 1.91 6.07 -0.50
CA LYS A 12 0.95 6.98 0.14
C LYS A 12 0.62 6.66 1.61
N ASN A 13 1.21 5.59 2.20
CA ASN A 13 0.82 5.07 3.51
C ASN A 13 1.88 5.23 4.61
N HIS A 14 3.07 5.68 4.30
CA HIS A 14 4.20 5.77 5.23
C HIS A 14 4.50 7.23 5.58
N TYR A 15 4.87 7.48 6.82
CA TYR A 15 5.24 8.79 7.35
C TYR A 15 6.69 8.76 7.78
N ILE A 16 7.49 9.62 7.17
CA ILE A 16 8.90 9.79 7.55
C ILE A 16 8.97 10.68 8.78
N MET A 17 9.53 10.16 9.85
CA MET A 17 9.82 10.88 11.08
C MET A 17 11.31 11.19 11.18
N ASN A 18 11.65 12.47 11.21
CA ASN A 18 13.02 12.92 11.40
C ASN A 18 13.36 12.98 12.88
N ILE A 19 14.34 12.21 13.31
CA ILE A 19 14.81 12.13 14.69
C ILE A 19 16.22 12.70 14.78
N SER A 20 16.43 13.71 15.62
CA SER A 20 17.75 14.22 15.96
C SER A 20 18.44 13.27 16.93
N TYR A 21 19.65 12.84 16.58
CA TYR A 21 20.47 11.96 17.42
C TYR A 21 20.85 12.63 18.76
N LYS A 22 21.20 13.92 18.75
CA LYS A 22 21.51 14.66 19.98
C LYS A 22 20.27 14.83 20.86
N TRP A 23 19.13 15.14 20.27
CA TRP A 23 17.87 15.27 21.00
C TRP A 23 17.41 13.93 21.58
N LEU A 24 17.62 12.81 20.86
CA LEU A 24 17.33 11.47 21.36
C LEU A 24 18.16 11.16 22.64
N LYS A 25 19.42 11.59 22.71
CA LYS A 25 20.30 11.44 23.90
C LYS A 25 19.81 12.22 25.12
N GLU A 26 18.93 13.19 24.97
CA GLU A 26 18.32 13.86 26.12
C GLU A 26 17.33 12.97 26.87
N TYR A 27 16.79 11.95 26.18
CA TYR A 27 15.79 11.04 26.75
C TYR A 27 16.31 9.69 27.15
N VAL A 28 17.37 9.21 26.52
CA VAL A 28 17.93 7.89 26.80
C VAL A 28 19.46 7.91 26.78
N ASP A 29 20.07 7.33 27.80
CA ASP A 29 21.52 7.25 27.91
C ASP A 29 22.07 6.11 27.05
N PHE A 30 23.00 6.42 26.14
CA PHE A 30 23.67 5.40 25.31
C PHE A 30 24.98 5.93 24.71
N ASP A 31 25.89 4.99 24.41
CA ASP A 31 27.20 5.28 23.79
C ASP A 31 27.31 4.82 22.32
N LEU A 32 26.18 4.42 21.71
CA LEU A 32 26.15 4.00 20.30
C LEU A 32 26.49 5.19 19.40
N THR A 33 27.21 4.92 18.30
CA THR A 33 27.38 5.90 17.22
C THR A 33 26.06 6.13 16.48
N PRO A 34 25.93 7.22 15.68
CA PRO A 34 24.71 7.44 14.87
C PRO A 34 24.34 6.24 14.01
N GLN A 35 25.32 5.60 13.34
CA GLN A 35 25.08 4.40 12.53
C GLN A 35 24.61 3.21 13.38
N GLN A 36 25.26 2.95 14.52
CA GLN A 36 24.82 1.87 15.42
C GLN A 36 23.42 2.12 15.99
N THR A 37 23.07 3.40 16.23
CA THR A 37 21.71 3.77 16.65
C THR A 37 20.69 3.50 15.56
N ALA A 38 20.98 3.85 14.30
CA ALA A 38 20.14 3.53 13.15
C ALA A 38 19.95 2.01 12.97
N ASP A 39 21.02 1.23 13.11
CA ASP A 39 20.99 -0.23 13.03
C ASP A 39 20.14 -0.83 14.16
N ALA A 40 20.26 -0.31 15.38
CA ALA A 40 19.49 -0.73 16.55
C ALA A 40 17.99 -0.45 16.36
N LEU A 41 17.62 0.75 15.89
CA LEU A 41 16.24 1.15 15.63
C LEU A 41 15.62 0.27 14.55
N THR A 42 16.32 0.05 13.44
CA THR A 42 15.86 -0.85 12.37
C THR A 42 15.66 -2.26 12.90
N SER A 43 16.59 -2.77 13.71
CA SER A 43 16.51 -4.14 14.26
C SER A 43 15.33 -4.33 15.22
N CYS A 44 14.85 -3.28 15.87
CA CYS A 44 13.69 -3.35 16.77
C CYS A 44 12.37 -2.89 16.11
N GLY A 45 12.35 -2.75 14.77
CA GLY A 45 11.15 -2.51 13.98
C GLY A 45 10.81 -1.05 13.67
N LEU A 46 11.78 -0.16 13.85
CA LEU A 46 11.72 1.23 13.41
C LEU A 46 12.70 1.41 12.24
N GLU A 47 12.26 1.11 11.03
CA GLU A 47 13.08 1.09 9.81
C GLU A 47 13.68 2.48 9.53
N VAL A 48 15.00 2.54 9.42
CA VAL A 48 15.72 3.77 9.11
C VAL A 48 15.98 3.83 7.62
N ASP A 49 15.35 4.79 6.94
CA ASP A 49 15.50 5.02 5.50
C ASP A 49 16.79 5.77 5.15
N ALA A 50 17.15 6.77 5.97
CA ALA A 50 18.35 7.57 5.77
C ALA A 50 18.98 8.00 7.10
N LEU A 51 20.28 8.23 7.05
CA LEU A 51 21.07 8.79 8.13
C LEU A 51 21.97 9.89 7.56
N GLU A 52 21.69 11.15 7.93
CA GLU A 52 22.36 12.31 7.37
C GLU A 52 22.97 13.19 8.46
N GLU A 53 24.18 13.67 8.24
CA GLU A 53 24.78 14.70 9.09
C GLU A 53 24.26 16.06 8.64
N VAL A 54 23.47 16.71 9.49
CA VAL A 54 22.91 18.03 9.26
C VAL A 54 23.68 19.06 10.05
N GLN A 55 24.09 20.12 9.38
CA GLN A 55 24.77 21.27 9.99
C GLN A 55 23.80 22.44 10.08
N THR A 56 23.84 23.20 11.17
CA THR A 56 22.96 24.35 11.38
C THR A 56 23.11 25.40 10.29
N VAL A 57 24.30 25.47 9.66
CA VAL A 57 24.56 26.27 8.47
C VAL A 57 25.01 25.37 7.33
N LYS A 58 24.37 25.46 6.17
CA LYS A 58 24.67 24.64 5.00
C LYS A 58 26.13 24.71 4.61
N GLY A 59 26.80 23.56 4.51
CA GLY A 59 28.25 23.48 4.24
C GLY A 59 29.16 23.66 5.48
N GLY A 60 28.57 23.91 6.66
CA GLY A 60 29.30 23.97 7.95
C GLY A 60 30.42 24.95 8.01
N LEU A 61 30.34 26.04 7.25
CA LEU A 61 31.38 27.09 7.16
C LEU A 61 32.78 26.53 6.87
N LYS A 62 32.88 25.39 6.17
CA LYS A 62 34.19 24.81 5.79
C LYS A 62 34.93 25.74 4.84
N GLY A 63 36.16 26.07 5.19
CA GLY A 63 37.01 26.98 4.38
C GLY A 63 36.80 28.47 4.67
N LEU A 64 35.99 28.83 5.69
CA LEU A 64 35.86 30.18 6.19
C LEU A 64 36.65 30.34 7.48
N TYR A 65 37.28 31.51 7.61
CA TYR A 65 38.17 31.81 8.74
C TYR A 65 37.99 33.25 9.24
N VAL A 66 38.27 33.47 10.51
CA VAL A 66 38.39 34.81 11.07
C VAL A 66 39.67 35.45 10.53
N GLY A 67 39.54 36.55 9.77
CA GLY A 67 40.66 37.29 9.21
C GLY A 67 40.76 38.70 9.81
N LYS A 68 41.96 39.30 9.75
CA LYS A 68 42.18 40.72 10.10
C LYS A 68 42.56 41.51 8.88
N VAL A 69 41.82 42.53 8.57
CA VAL A 69 42.14 43.48 7.50
C VAL A 69 43.33 44.34 7.92
N LEU A 70 44.48 44.13 7.31
CA LEU A 70 45.72 44.91 7.62
C LEU A 70 45.74 46.23 6.89
N THR A 71 45.42 46.24 5.60
CA THR A 71 45.31 47.43 4.76
C THR A 71 44.03 47.48 3.99
N CYS A 72 43.49 48.65 3.71
CA CYS A 72 42.31 48.87 2.90
C CYS A 72 42.52 50.16 2.07
N GLU A 73 42.68 49.97 0.76
CA GLU A 73 42.93 51.05 -0.18
C GLU A 73 41.88 51.07 -1.28
N MET A 74 41.59 52.27 -1.84
CA MET A 74 40.66 52.36 -2.97
C MET A 74 41.24 51.65 -4.20
N HIS A 75 40.38 50.94 -4.90
CA HIS A 75 40.74 50.20 -6.09
C HIS A 75 41.14 51.15 -7.21
N PRO A 76 42.31 50.95 -7.90
CA PRO A 76 42.83 51.88 -8.87
C PRO A 76 41.90 52.11 -10.09
N ASN A 77 41.01 51.22 -10.40
CA ASN A 77 40.09 51.29 -11.55
C ASN A 77 38.60 51.17 -11.13
N SER A 78 38.27 51.59 -9.89
CA SER A 78 36.90 51.53 -9.40
C SER A 78 36.67 52.56 -8.30
N ASP A 79 35.48 53.12 -8.25
CA ASP A 79 35.02 54.11 -7.27
C ASP A 79 34.29 53.52 -6.07
N HIS A 80 34.04 52.20 -6.07
CA HIS A 80 33.33 51.50 -4.99
C HIS A 80 34.02 50.22 -4.53
N LEU A 81 35.08 49.77 -5.19
CA LEU A 81 35.86 48.62 -4.74
C LEU A 81 37.05 49.04 -3.90
N HIS A 82 37.42 48.21 -2.93
CA HIS A 82 38.59 48.32 -2.12
C HIS A 82 39.53 47.15 -2.32
N VAL A 83 40.80 47.38 -2.38
CA VAL A 83 41.86 46.38 -2.34
C VAL A 83 42.32 46.25 -0.91
N THR A 84 42.08 45.08 -0.32
CA THR A 84 42.49 44.81 1.06
C THR A 84 43.57 43.77 1.13
N THR A 85 44.40 43.85 2.18
CA THR A 85 45.33 42.79 2.58
C THR A 85 44.83 42.22 3.89
N VAL A 86 44.52 40.91 3.91
CA VAL A 86 43.88 40.26 5.05
C VAL A 86 44.78 39.16 5.59
N ASP A 87 45.05 39.19 6.87
CA ASP A 87 45.74 38.12 7.59
C ASP A 87 44.74 37.07 8.05
N LEU A 88 44.98 35.84 7.64
CA LEU A 88 44.18 34.67 8.05
C LEU A 88 44.89 33.79 9.09
N GLY A 89 45.99 34.24 9.67
CA GLY A 89 46.80 33.44 10.61
C GLY A 89 47.50 32.23 10.00
N LYS A 90 47.58 32.16 8.63
CA LYS A 90 48.11 31.00 7.88
C LYS A 90 49.48 31.26 7.23
N GLY A 91 50.13 32.34 7.56
CA GLY A 91 51.41 32.77 6.98
C GLY A 91 51.32 34.10 6.28
N GLU A 92 51.57 34.18 4.97
CA GLU A 92 51.52 35.46 4.25
C GLU A 92 50.07 35.98 4.13
N PRO A 93 49.85 37.29 4.36
CA PRO A 93 48.54 37.92 4.20
C PRO A 93 48.05 37.87 2.75
N GLN A 94 46.77 37.67 2.55
CA GLN A 94 46.15 37.52 1.24
C GLN A 94 45.57 38.84 0.73
N GLN A 95 45.70 39.12 -0.57
CA GLN A 95 45.04 40.23 -1.24
C GLN A 95 43.60 39.82 -1.61
N ILE A 96 42.63 40.61 -1.13
CA ILE A 96 41.21 40.40 -1.43
C ILE A 96 40.60 41.73 -1.89
N VAL A 97 39.86 41.68 -3.00
CA VAL A 97 39.10 42.84 -3.48
C VAL A 97 37.68 42.75 -2.91
N CYS A 98 37.27 43.80 -2.18
CA CYS A 98 35.97 43.87 -1.50
C CYS A 98 35.16 45.02 -2.05
N GLY A 99 33.84 44.76 -2.30
CA GLY A 99 32.89 45.78 -2.74
C GLY A 99 32.01 46.38 -1.66
N ALA A 100 32.13 45.90 -0.44
CA ALA A 100 31.26 46.32 0.64
C ALA A 100 31.65 47.73 1.14
N PRO A 101 30.67 48.60 1.43
CA PRO A 101 30.96 50.00 1.83
C PRO A 101 31.53 50.12 3.25
N ASN A 102 31.34 49.10 4.07
CA ASN A 102 31.76 49.11 5.49
C ASN A 102 33.12 48.48 5.75
N VAL A 103 33.89 48.08 4.70
CA VAL A 103 35.23 47.49 4.89
C VAL A 103 36.27 48.57 5.26
N ALA A 104 37.05 48.33 6.30
CA ALA A 104 38.11 49.25 6.76
C ALA A 104 39.32 48.49 7.31
N ALA A 105 40.51 49.14 7.29
CA ALA A 105 41.72 48.60 7.90
C ALA A 105 41.55 48.47 9.43
N GLY A 106 42.08 47.37 9.98
CA GLY A 106 42.01 47.05 11.41
C GLY A 106 40.86 46.13 11.80
N GLN A 107 39.81 46.04 10.98
CA GLN A 107 38.63 45.22 11.28
C GLN A 107 38.97 43.71 11.27
N LYS A 108 38.24 42.98 12.13
CA LYS A 108 38.18 41.52 12.07
C LYS A 108 36.94 41.13 11.29
N VAL A 109 37.06 40.20 10.35
CA VAL A 109 36.07 39.86 9.34
C VAL A 109 36.02 38.36 9.12
N ILE A 110 34.95 37.86 8.51
CA ILE A 110 34.89 36.45 8.03
C ILE A 110 35.35 36.41 6.57
N VAL A 111 36.26 35.50 6.27
CA VAL A 111 36.84 35.33 4.93
C VAL A 111 36.67 33.92 4.43
N ALA A 112 36.10 33.80 3.26
CA ALA A 112 36.08 32.57 2.48
C ALA A 112 37.37 32.42 1.69
N ASP A 113 38.17 31.43 2.02
CA ASP A 113 39.45 31.08 1.39
C ASP A 113 39.27 30.41 0.02
N LEU A 114 40.32 30.32 -0.79
CA LEU A 114 40.26 29.65 -2.07
C LEU A 114 39.83 28.18 -1.91
N GLY A 115 38.85 27.77 -2.73
CA GLY A 115 38.25 26.43 -2.68
C GLY A 115 37.07 26.33 -1.73
N CYS A 116 36.77 27.34 -0.93
CA CYS A 116 35.57 27.39 -0.12
C CYS A 116 34.32 27.32 -1.01
N VAL A 117 33.29 26.57 -0.57
CA VAL A 117 31.99 26.50 -1.23
C VAL A 117 30.98 27.29 -0.41
N LEU A 118 30.38 28.29 -1.00
CA LEU A 118 29.26 29.04 -0.45
C LEU A 118 27.95 28.58 -1.10
N TYR A 119 26.83 28.81 -0.46
CA TYR A 119 25.52 28.31 -0.88
C TYR A 119 24.53 29.51 -0.99
N ASP A 120 23.85 29.57 -2.16
CA ASP A 120 22.67 30.42 -2.37
C ASP A 120 21.47 29.51 -2.64
N GLY A 121 20.72 29.20 -1.60
CA GLY A 121 19.70 28.13 -1.66
C GLY A 121 20.31 26.78 -2.04
N ASP A 122 19.92 26.22 -3.20
CA ASP A 122 20.48 24.95 -3.70
C ASP A 122 21.69 25.13 -4.62
N LYS A 123 22.09 26.36 -4.91
CA LYS A 123 23.22 26.62 -5.80
C LYS A 123 24.54 26.71 -5.01
N GLU A 124 25.55 26.05 -5.55
CA GLU A 124 26.90 26.08 -5.02
C GLU A 124 27.74 27.12 -5.74
N PHE A 125 28.49 27.93 -4.97
CA PHE A 125 29.42 28.89 -5.48
C PHE A 125 30.80 28.63 -4.89
N VAL A 126 31.74 28.20 -5.74
CA VAL A 126 33.12 27.90 -5.32
C VAL A 126 33.99 29.14 -5.42
N ILE A 127 34.63 29.56 -4.32
CA ILE A 127 35.59 30.69 -4.30
C ILE A 127 36.85 30.31 -5.05
N LYS A 128 37.12 31.03 -6.15
CA LYS A 128 38.29 30.82 -6.98
C LYS A 128 39.12 32.13 -7.08
N LYS A 129 40.40 31.97 -7.35
CA LYS A 129 41.23 33.12 -7.72
C LYS A 129 40.56 33.92 -8.86
N SER A 130 40.26 35.16 -8.64
CA SER A 130 39.55 36.03 -9.58
C SER A 130 40.39 37.28 -9.89
N LYS A 131 40.10 37.94 -11.01
CA LYS A 131 40.71 39.21 -11.38
C LYS A 131 39.61 40.23 -11.58
N LEU A 132 39.45 41.13 -10.62
CA LEU A 132 38.41 42.14 -10.61
C LEU A 132 39.02 43.47 -11.13
N ARG A 133 38.53 44.00 -12.25
CA ARG A 133 38.99 45.24 -12.91
C ARG A 133 40.54 45.38 -12.98
N GLY A 134 41.23 44.24 -13.15
CA GLY A 134 42.69 44.23 -13.30
C GLY A 134 43.47 43.85 -12.04
N VAL A 135 42.86 43.81 -10.86
CA VAL A 135 43.51 43.43 -9.58
C VAL A 135 43.09 42.01 -9.21
N GLU A 136 44.02 41.17 -8.77
CA GLU A 136 43.80 39.80 -8.37
C GLU A 136 43.20 39.75 -6.96
N SER A 137 42.21 38.85 -6.75
CA SER A 137 41.60 38.54 -5.47
C SER A 137 41.78 37.06 -5.16
N PHE A 138 42.22 36.73 -3.95
CA PHE A 138 42.53 35.38 -3.50
C PHE A 138 41.56 34.89 -2.43
N GLY A 139 40.35 35.41 -2.37
CA GLY A 139 39.30 35.06 -1.45
C GLY A 139 38.14 36.03 -1.52
N MET A 140 37.22 35.93 -0.58
CA MET A 140 36.06 36.81 -0.44
C MET A 140 35.82 37.16 1.04
N ILE A 141 35.61 38.41 1.35
CA ILE A 141 35.14 38.83 2.68
C ILE A 141 33.61 38.79 2.61
N CYS A 142 32.99 38.11 3.56
CA CYS A 142 31.60 37.69 3.46
C CYS A 142 30.62 38.53 4.28
N ALA A 143 29.40 38.67 3.80
CA ALA A 143 28.23 39.16 4.52
C ALA A 143 27.52 37.99 5.27
N GLU A 144 26.57 38.30 6.15
CA GLU A 144 25.84 37.30 6.96
C GLU A 144 25.05 36.35 6.11
N ASP A 145 24.31 36.85 5.14
CA ASP A 145 23.46 36.06 4.23
C ASP A 145 24.27 35.19 3.27
N GLU A 146 25.47 35.63 2.86
CA GLU A 146 26.36 34.87 1.97
C GLU A 146 26.89 33.58 2.61
N ILE A 147 27.01 33.56 3.93
CA ILE A 147 27.48 32.39 4.69
C ILE A 147 26.38 31.74 5.51
N GLY A 148 25.15 32.27 5.50
CA GLY A 148 24.00 31.71 6.15
C GLY A 148 23.96 31.82 7.68
N VAL A 149 24.69 32.76 8.28
CA VAL A 149 24.69 33.04 9.74
C VAL A 149 23.72 34.15 10.14
N GLY A 150 23.11 34.81 9.15
CA GLY A 150 22.14 35.88 9.34
C GLY A 150 21.44 36.22 8.02
N THR A 151 20.67 37.33 8.02
CA THR A 151 19.88 37.77 6.85
C THR A 151 20.34 39.11 6.27
N SER A 152 21.30 39.76 6.91
CA SER A 152 21.79 41.10 6.47
C SER A 152 22.73 40.98 5.27
N HIS A 153 22.45 41.81 4.25
CA HIS A 153 23.31 42.03 3.07
C HIS A 153 23.84 43.49 3.04
N ASP A 154 23.72 44.25 4.12
CA ASP A 154 24.06 45.67 4.16
C ASP A 154 25.58 45.94 4.16
N GLY A 155 26.38 44.88 4.24
CA GLY A 155 27.84 44.94 4.24
C GLY A 155 28.49 43.64 4.74
N ILE A 156 29.82 43.67 4.85
CA ILE A 156 30.54 42.50 5.39
C ILE A 156 30.33 42.37 6.91
N ILE A 157 30.51 41.15 7.41
CA ILE A 157 30.53 40.88 8.86
C ILE A 157 31.77 41.51 9.49
N VAL A 158 31.53 42.38 10.46
CA VAL A 158 32.60 42.96 11.30
C VAL A 158 32.52 42.34 12.68
N LEU A 159 33.56 41.57 13.03
CA LEU A 159 33.63 40.86 14.31
C LEU A 159 34.22 41.77 15.42
N PRO A 160 33.95 41.46 16.70
CA PRO A 160 34.58 42.11 17.86
C PRO A 160 36.12 42.02 17.81
N ASP A 161 36.77 42.98 18.44
CA ASP A 161 38.24 43.09 18.44
C ASP A 161 38.97 41.92 19.12
N ASP A 162 38.29 41.16 19.96
CA ASP A 162 38.78 39.96 20.63
C ASP A 162 38.71 38.67 19.81
N ALA A 163 38.01 38.68 18.65
CA ALA A 163 37.88 37.50 17.81
C ALA A 163 39.24 36.95 17.38
N PRO A 164 39.55 35.65 17.54
CA PRO A 164 40.87 35.07 17.28
C PRO A 164 41.14 34.96 15.76
N VAL A 165 42.16 35.67 15.27
CA VAL A 165 42.56 35.59 13.85
C VAL A 165 43.07 34.19 13.51
N GLY A 166 42.61 33.64 12.38
CA GLY A 166 42.95 32.28 11.93
C GLY A 166 42.05 31.18 12.44
N GLN A 167 41.12 31.50 13.37
CA GLN A 167 40.14 30.51 13.84
C GLN A 167 39.16 30.15 12.71
N PRO A 168 38.83 28.85 12.50
CA PRO A 168 37.78 28.48 11.62
C PRO A 168 36.44 29.12 12.01
N ALA A 169 35.68 29.64 11.03
CA ALA A 169 34.41 30.30 11.30
C ALA A 169 33.40 29.39 12.00
N ALA A 170 33.41 28.07 11.67
CA ALA A 170 32.60 27.09 12.34
C ALA A 170 32.83 26.99 13.86
N GLU A 171 34.10 27.12 14.30
CA GLU A 171 34.45 27.12 15.72
C GLU A 171 34.09 28.47 16.37
N TYR A 172 34.28 29.57 15.64
CA TYR A 172 33.94 30.91 16.14
C TYR A 172 32.44 31.07 16.39
N TYR A 173 31.61 30.55 15.47
CA TYR A 173 30.15 30.55 15.60
C TYR A 173 29.62 29.39 16.43
N HIS A 174 30.44 28.54 16.99
CA HIS A 174 30.06 27.38 17.77
C HIS A 174 29.05 26.48 17.01
N LEU A 175 29.27 26.33 15.69
CA LEU A 175 28.36 25.55 14.87
C LEU A 175 28.30 24.11 15.35
N GLU A 176 27.10 23.67 15.60
CA GLU A 176 26.83 22.32 15.95
C GLU A 176 26.40 21.51 14.71
N SER A 177 27.02 20.34 14.52
CA SER A 177 26.47 19.33 13.63
C SER A 177 25.62 18.34 14.44
N ASP A 178 24.59 17.84 13.84
CA ASP A 178 23.79 16.75 14.39
C ASP A 178 23.51 15.70 13.31
N TRP A 179 23.15 14.51 13.74
CA TRP A 179 22.71 13.45 12.83
C TRP A 179 21.20 13.35 12.84
N VAL A 180 20.59 13.37 11.66
CA VAL A 180 19.17 13.12 11.49
C VAL A 180 18.98 11.67 11.04
N ILE A 181 18.15 10.96 11.78
CA ILE A 181 17.74 9.60 11.51
C ILE A 181 16.33 9.68 10.93
N GLU A 182 16.19 9.40 9.63
CA GLU A 182 14.89 9.33 8.97
C GLU A 182 14.28 7.95 9.20
N ILE A 183 13.16 7.91 9.92
CA ILE A 183 12.48 6.66 10.27
C ILE A 183 11.16 6.58 9.51
N ASP A 184 10.95 5.47 8.79
CA ASP A 184 9.65 5.15 8.19
C ASP A 184 8.73 4.50 9.24
N ILE A 185 7.75 5.28 9.71
CA ILE A 185 6.83 4.85 10.75
C ILE A 185 5.58 4.23 10.12
N THR A 186 5.38 2.94 10.39
CA THR A 186 4.17 2.22 9.99
C THR A 186 2.92 2.74 10.71
N ALA A 187 1.76 2.61 10.08
CA ALA A 187 0.51 3.21 10.56
C ALA A 187 0.06 2.71 11.94
N ASN A 188 0.49 1.52 12.38
CA ASN A 188 0.19 0.94 13.68
C ASN A 188 1.09 1.47 14.81
N ARG A 189 2.27 2.06 14.49
CA ARG A 189 3.26 2.53 15.45
C ARG A 189 3.10 4.02 15.78
N ALA A 190 1.86 4.44 16.09
CA ALA A 190 1.56 5.82 16.51
C ALA A 190 2.36 6.27 17.75
N ASP A 191 2.73 5.34 18.60
CA ASP A 191 3.56 5.53 19.78
C ASP A 191 4.97 6.03 19.47
N ALA A 192 5.50 5.75 18.27
CA ALA A 192 6.82 6.14 17.81
C ALA A 192 6.86 7.48 17.05
N LEU A 193 5.73 8.20 16.93
CA LEU A 193 5.64 9.49 16.22
C LEU A 193 6.21 10.68 17.02
N SER A 194 7.28 10.45 17.80
CA SER A 194 7.98 11.46 18.59
C SER A 194 9.36 10.98 19.01
N HIS A 195 10.23 11.91 19.41
CA HIS A 195 11.56 11.58 19.99
C HIS A 195 11.42 10.71 21.24
N TRP A 196 10.45 11.02 22.12
CA TRP A 196 10.15 10.21 23.31
C TRP A 196 9.71 8.79 22.96
N GLY A 197 8.84 8.63 21.93
CA GLY A 197 8.38 7.32 21.49
C GLY A 197 9.53 6.46 20.94
N VAL A 198 10.40 7.04 20.11
CA VAL A 198 11.60 6.37 19.60
C VAL A 198 12.59 6.05 20.73
N ALA A 199 12.76 6.96 21.71
CA ALA A 199 13.61 6.72 22.87
C ALA A 199 13.17 5.52 23.70
N ARG A 200 11.86 5.28 23.86
CA ARG A 200 11.33 4.10 24.57
C ARG A 200 11.72 2.79 23.88
N ASP A 201 11.58 2.73 22.55
CA ASP A 201 11.97 1.55 21.79
C ASP A 201 13.48 1.30 21.83
N LEU A 202 14.27 2.36 21.65
CA LEU A 202 15.73 2.28 21.78
C LEU A 202 16.15 1.82 23.20
N TYR A 203 15.50 2.34 24.23
CA TYR A 203 15.74 1.92 25.62
C TYR A 203 15.47 0.43 25.81
N ALA A 204 14.34 -0.07 25.32
CA ALA A 204 14.01 -1.49 25.42
C ALA A 204 15.05 -2.36 24.71
N TRP A 205 15.48 -1.95 23.52
CA TRP A 205 16.54 -2.61 22.79
C TRP A 205 17.88 -2.61 23.54
N LEU A 206 18.28 -1.47 24.10
CA LEU A 206 19.50 -1.32 24.90
C LEU A 206 19.50 -2.23 26.13
N VAL A 207 18.38 -2.27 26.88
CA VAL A 207 18.21 -3.14 28.05
C VAL A 207 18.38 -4.60 27.65
N GLN A 208 17.70 -5.02 26.58
CA GLN A 208 17.76 -6.41 26.08
C GLN A 208 19.17 -6.80 25.62
N ASN A 209 19.95 -5.89 25.08
CA ASN A 209 21.31 -6.12 24.60
C ASN A 209 22.39 -5.87 25.68
N GLY A 210 21.99 -5.67 26.94
CA GLY A 210 22.89 -5.57 28.09
C GLY A 210 23.66 -4.25 28.20
N HIS A 211 23.23 -3.20 27.51
CA HIS A 211 23.81 -1.88 27.66
C HIS A 211 23.37 -1.23 28.97
N LYS A 212 24.29 -0.50 29.59
CA LYS A 212 23.93 0.34 30.72
C LYS A 212 23.18 1.57 30.20
N THR A 213 21.91 1.69 30.56
CA THR A 213 21.02 2.72 30.04
C THR A 213 20.02 3.18 31.09
N SER A 214 19.48 4.35 30.91
CA SER A 214 18.34 4.88 31.66
C SER A 214 17.49 5.75 30.75
N LEU A 215 16.19 5.83 31.05
CA LEU A 215 15.22 6.61 30.31
C LEU A 215 14.82 7.84 31.13
N HIS A 216 14.97 9.02 30.58
CA HIS A 216 14.78 10.30 31.26
C HIS A 216 13.61 11.05 30.63
N ARG A 217 12.61 11.39 31.42
CA ARG A 217 11.54 12.29 31.01
C ARG A 217 11.64 13.56 31.82
N PRO A 218 11.78 14.76 31.21
CA PRO A 218 11.83 16.02 31.95
C PRO A 218 10.66 16.14 32.92
N ASP A 219 10.91 16.53 34.14
CA ASP A 219 9.87 16.67 35.14
C ASP A 219 9.04 17.95 34.93
N CYS A 220 7.89 18.03 35.59
CA CYS A 220 7.01 19.20 35.56
C CYS A 220 7.02 19.99 36.89
N SER A 221 8.04 19.82 37.73
CA SER A 221 8.09 20.43 39.08
C SER A 221 8.11 21.96 39.04
N ALA A 222 8.62 22.54 37.95
CA ALA A 222 8.65 24.00 37.72
C ALA A 222 7.24 24.56 37.36
N PHE A 223 6.24 23.71 37.07
CA PHE A 223 4.90 24.20 36.78
C PHE A 223 4.22 24.74 38.05
N ALA A 224 3.79 25.98 37.97
CA ALA A 224 3.00 26.63 38.99
C ALA A 224 1.99 27.62 38.38
N VAL A 225 0.82 27.72 38.95
CA VAL A 225 -0.17 28.74 38.63
C VAL A 225 0.25 30.04 39.31
N ASP A 226 0.41 31.10 38.53
CA ASP A 226 0.88 32.39 39.03
C ASP A 226 -0.26 33.30 39.53
N ASN A 227 -1.45 33.19 38.87
CA ASN A 227 -2.65 33.97 39.27
C ASN A 227 -3.91 33.26 38.67
N GLU A 228 -5.09 33.83 38.88
CA GLU A 228 -6.38 33.33 38.35
C GLU A 228 -7.12 34.44 37.59
N GLU A 229 -6.41 35.28 36.82
CA GLU A 229 -6.94 36.46 36.15
C GLU A 229 -7.71 36.14 34.85
N LEU A 230 -7.45 35.00 34.23
CA LEU A 230 -8.06 34.62 32.95
C LEU A 230 -8.61 33.19 32.97
N PRO A 231 -9.69 32.93 33.74
CA PRO A 231 -10.30 31.62 33.74
C PRO A 231 -11.01 31.33 32.40
N ILE A 232 -10.79 30.15 31.84
CA ILE A 232 -11.48 29.64 30.64
C ILE A 232 -12.28 28.40 31.03
N ASP A 233 -13.57 28.40 30.73
CA ASP A 233 -14.40 27.21 30.91
C ASP A 233 -14.37 26.30 29.68
N VAL A 234 -14.63 25.00 29.89
CA VAL A 234 -14.59 23.99 28.81
C VAL A 234 -15.83 23.14 28.89
N GLU A 235 -16.52 23.01 27.76
CA GLU A 235 -17.62 22.10 27.56
C GLU A 235 -17.38 21.19 26.37
N ILE A 236 -17.55 19.88 26.53
CA ILE A 236 -17.52 18.89 25.48
C ILE A 236 -18.94 18.43 25.19
N GLU A 237 -19.54 18.92 24.11
CA GLU A 237 -20.88 18.49 23.67
C GLU A 237 -20.85 17.11 23.01
N ASN A 238 -19.81 16.80 22.23
CA ASN A 238 -19.63 15.52 21.55
C ASN A 238 -18.51 14.70 22.21
N THR A 239 -18.87 13.92 23.23
CA THR A 239 -17.95 13.06 23.97
C THR A 239 -17.49 11.82 23.19
N ASP A 240 -18.14 11.48 22.07
CA ASP A 240 -17.70 10.41 21.19
C ASP A 240 -16.52 10.85 20.32
N ALA A 241 -16.54 12.07 19.85
CA ALA A 241 -15.50 12.64 19.00
C ALA A 241 -14.32 13.21 19.82
N CYS A 242 -14.58 13.82 20.96
CA CYS A 242 -13.58 14.33 21.88
C CYS A 242 -13.67 13.60 23.22
N LYS A 243 -12.68 12.75 23.51
CA LYS A 243 -12.65 11.96 24.76
C LYS A 243 -12.05 12.72 25.94
N ARG A 244 -11.08 13.63 25.67
CA ARG A 244 -10.44 14.46 26.67
C ARG A 244 -10.07 15.80 26.09
N TYR A 245 -10.30 16.87 26.81
CA TYR A 245 -9.88 18.21 26.48
C TYR A 245 -9.31 18.90 27.71
N ALA A 246 -8.05 19.32 27.59
CA ALA A 246 -7.38 20.08 28.65
C ALA A 246 -6.88 21.42 28.10
N CYS A 247 -7.01 22.46 28.87
CA CYS A 247 -6.45 23.75 28.55
C CYS A 247 -6.00 24.53 29.77
N LEU A 248 -5.21 25.55 29.52
CA LEU A 248 -4.85 26.59 30.49
C LEU A 248 -4.63 27.92 29.76
N SER A 249 -4.79 29.03 30.50
CA SER A 249 -4.48 30.37 30.02
C SER A 249 -3.14 30.87 30.53
N ILE A 250 -2.45 31.66 29.70
CA ILE A 250 -1.21 32.34 30.06
C ILE A 250 -1.36 33.80 29.65
N THR A 251 -1.12 34.73 30.59
CA THR A 251 -1.22 36.18 30.34
C THR A 251 0.16 36.82 30.26
N GLY A 252 0.21 37.97 29.58
CA GLY A 252 1.43 38.78 29.50
C GLY A 252 2.56 38.15 28.67
N CYS A 253 2.22 37.32 27.68
CA CYS A 253 3.18 36.77 26.74
C CYS A 253 3.73 37.84 25.80
N GLU A 254 4.99 37.76 25.47
CA GLU A 254 5.63 38.48 24.39
C GLU A 254 5.92 37.53 23.24
N VAL A 255 5.17 37.68 22.16
CA VAL A 255 5.43 36.91 20.92
C VAL A 255 6.64 37.53 20.23
N LYS A 256 7.65 36.71 20.01
CA LYS A 256 8.94 37.11 19.40
C LYS A 256 9.59 35.90 18.75
N GLU A 257 10.71 36.12 18.10
CA GLU A 257 11.54 35.06 17.56
C GLU A 257 11.98 34.09 18.67
N SER A 258 11.97 32.80 18.33
CA SER A 258 12.41 31.73 19.24
C SER A 258 13.90 31.84 19.58
N PRO A 259 14.34 31.39 20.77
CA PRO A 259 15.77 31.32 21.07
C PRO A 259 16.44 30.30 20.15
N GLU A 260 17.72 30.52 19.90
CA GLU A 260 18.53 29.76 18.95
C GLU A 260 18.45 28.22 19.17
N TRP A 261 18.51 27.78 20.42
CA TRP A 261 18.43 26.35 20.73
C TRP A 261 17.12 25.69 20.24
N LEU A 262 15.98 26.43 20.33
CA LEU A 262 14.68 25.95 19.89
C LEU A 262 14.57 25.95 18.36
N GLN A 263 15.05 27.04 17.73
CA GLN A 263 15.15 27.12 16.27
C GLN A 263 16.02 26.00 15.71
N ASN A 264 17.21 25.76 16.28
CA ASN A 264 18.11 24.71 15.84
C ASN A 264 17.49 23.32 15.94
N LYS A 265 16.82 22.98 17.04
CA LYS A 265 16.12 21.69 17.19
C LYS A 265 15.03 21.49 16.14
N LEU A 266 14.26 22.52 15.82
CA LEU A 266 13.21 22.44 14.81
C LEU A 266 13.80 22.37 13.38
N ASN A 267 14.77 23.22 13.06
CA ASN A 267 15.43 23.25 11.75
C ASN A 267 16.10 21.91 11.42
N ILE A 268 16.78 21.28 12.38
CA ILE A 268 17.46 20.00 12.20
C ILE A 268 16.47 18.92 11.74
N ILE A 269 15.30 18.88 12.30
CA ILE A 269 14.26 17.91 11.90
C ILE A 269 13.39 18.36 10.71
N GLY A 270 13.74 19.49 10.08
CA GLY A 270 13.09 20.01 8.89
C GLY A 270 11.84 20.87 9.14
N LEU A 271 11.61 21.32 10.37
CA LEU A 271 10.52 22.24 10.71
C LEU A 271 11.05 23.68 10.71
N ARG A 272 10.35 24.57 10.00
CA ARG A 272 10.70 25.99 9.96
C ARG A 272 10.17 26.71 11.21
N PRO A 273 11.02 27.37 12.00
CA PRO A 273 10.60 28.23 13.10
C PRO A 273 9.70 29.38 12.64
N ILE A 274 8.76 29.78 13.47
CA ILE A 274 7.77 30.83 13.19
C ILE A 274 7.86 31.90 14.26
N ASN A 275 7.51 31.57 15.50
CA ASN A 275 7.68 32.43 16.69
C ASN A 275 7.71 31.52 17.94
N ASN A 276 8.14 32.08 19.06
CA ASN A 276 8.35 31.36 20.32
C ASN A 276 7.13 30.56 20.79
N ILE A 277 5.88 31.03 20.61
CA ILE A 277 4.66 30.33 21.03
C ILE A 277 4.33 29.14 20.12
N VAL A 278 4.33 29.36 18.80
CA VAL A 278 4.05 28.32 17.81
C VAL A 278 5.14 27.25 17.84
N ASP A 279 6.39 27.67 17.98
CA ASP A 279 7.54 26.76 18.01
C ASP A 279 7.54 25.89 19.26
N ILE A 280 7.09 26.41 20.41
CA ILE A 280 6.84 25.59 21.62
C ILE A 280 5.83 24.49 21.33
N THR A 281 4.72 24.79 20.66
CA THR A 281 3.71 23.75 20.34
C THR A 281 4.25 22.69 19.38
N ASN A 282 5.03 23.11 18.38
CA ASN A 282 5.72 22.21 17.47
C ASN A 282 6.78 21.35 18.18
N TYR A 283 7.57 21.96 19.06
CA TYR A 283 8.57 21.26 19.88
C TYR A 283 7.90 20.16 20.73
N ILE A 284 6.81 20.49 21.45
CA ILE A 284 6.06 19.51 22.27
C ILE A 284 5.52 18.36 21.43
N MET A 285 4.99 18.65 20.27
CA MET A 285 4.48 17.61 19.35
C MET A 285 5.61 16.66 18.90
N MET A 286 6.78 17.20 18.52
CA MET A 286 7.91 16.39 18.07
C MET A 286 8.64 15.71 19.22
N ALA A 287 8.64 16.33 20.41
CA ALA A 287 9.21 15.77 21.62
C ALA A 287 8.41 14.58 22.16
N TYR A 288 7.08 14.74 22.31
CA TYR A 288 6.24 13.82 23.09
C TYR A 288 5.07 13.20 22.32
N GLY A 289 4.89 13.57 21.04
CA GLY A 289 3.80 13.04 20.20
C GLY A 289 2.42 13.63 20.49
N GLN A 290 2.33 14.69 21.30
CA GLN A 290 1.09 15.38 21.62
C GLN A 290 0.94 16.65 20.76
N PRO A 291 0.08 16.66 19.75
CA PRO A 291 -0.22 17.89 19.05
C PRO A 291 -0.94 18.87 19.98
N MET A 292 -0.55 20.12 19.92
CA MET A 292 -1.12 21.20 20.70
C MET A 292 -1.56 22.34 19.77
N HIS A 293 -2.56 23.10 20.23
CA HIS A 293 -2.93 24.36 19.61
C HIS A 293 -2.84 25.51 20.61
N CYS A 294 -2.57 26.70 20.10
CA CYS A 294 -2.54 27.92 20.89
C CYS A 294 -3.48 28.94 20.28
N PHE A 295 -4.49 29.33 21.07
CA PHE A 295 -5.43 30.38 20.67
C PHE A 295 -5.02 31.71 21.27
N ASP A 296 -5.24 32.82 20.53
CA ASP A 296 -5.30 34.14 21.12
C ASP A 296 -6.50 34.20 22.09
N ALA A 297 -6.23 34.44 23.37
CA ALA A 297 -7.24 34.41 24.44
C ALA A 297 -8.31 35.48 24.26
N ASP A 298 -7.95 36.63 23.64
CA ASP A 298 -8.88 37.73 23.38
C ASP A 298 -9.93 37.36 22.30
N MET A 299 -9.65 36.33 21.50
CA MET A 299 -10.57 35.76 20.52
C MET A 299 -11.49 34.66 21.09
N VAL A 300 -11.22 34.19 22.32
CA VAL A 300 -12.05 33.21 23.02
C VAL A 300 -13.23 33.94 23.67
N LYS A 301 -14.23 34.28 22.84
CA LYS A 301 -15.44 34.99 23.27
C LYS A 301 -16.14 34.21 24.38
N GLY A 302 -16.57 34.93 25.39
CA GLY A 302 -17.27 34.42 26.56
C GLY A 302 -16.39 33.65 27.51
N HIS A 303 -15.05 33.66 27.36
CA HIS A 303 -14.10 32.89 28.17
C HIS A 303 -14.48 31.41 28.24
N LYS A 304 -14.98 30.87 27.16
CA LYS A 304 -15.48 29.50 27.09
C LYS A 304 -15.05 28.84 25.79
N ILE A 305 -14.60 27.58 25.90
CA ILE A 305 -14.35 26.68 24.80
C ILE A 305 -15.45 25.64 24.77
N VAL A 306 -16.05 25.44 23.58
CA VAL A 306 -17.08 24.43 23.34
C VAL A 306 -16.58 23.50 22.20
N VAL A 307 -16.44 22.22 22.53
CA VAL A 307 -16.01 21.21 21.54
C VAL A 307 -17.26 20.50 21.02
N ARG A 308 -17.63 20.80 19.76
CA ARG A 308 -18.88 20.31 19.15
C ARG A 308 -18.75 20.09 17.65
N THR A 309 -19.71 19.40 17.06
CA THR A 309 -19.88 19.33 15.62
C THR A 309 -20.64 20.54 15.11
N GLN A 310 -20.55 20.82 13.79
CA GLN A 310 -21.19 21.98 13.19
C GLN A 310 -22.44 21.59 12.38
N PRO A 311 -23.43 22.48 12.25
CA PRO A 311 -24.51 22.30 11.29
C PRO A 311 -23.97 22.16 9.87
N GLU A 312 -24.65 21.35 9.04
CA GLU A 312 -24.27 21.16 7.63
C GLU A 312 -24.28 22.48 6.88
N GLY A 313 -23.22 22.78 6.13
CA GLY A 313 -23.09 24.01 5.38
C GLY A 313 -22.38 25.16 6.11
N THR A 314 -21.92 24.97 7.34
CA THR A 314 -21.18 26.00 8.10
C THR A 314 -19.88 26.36 7.39
N LYS A 315 -19.70 27.65 7.08
CA LYS A 315 -18.49 28.17 6.43
C LYS A 315 -17.39 28.39 7.46
N PHE A 316 -16.17 27.98 7.10
CA PHE A 316 -14.99 28.10 7.94
C PHE A 316 -13.77 28.44 7.10
N VAL A 317 -12.99 29.42 7.52
CA VAL A 317 -11.75 29.83 6.82
C VAL A 317 -10.54 29.41 7.67
N THR A 318 -9.68 28.59 7.09
CA THR A 318 -8.48 28.08 7.72
C THR A 318 -7.32 29.11 7.73
N LEU A 319 -6.27 28.87 8.50
CA LEU A 319 -5.10 29.77 8.65
C LEU A 319 -4.41 30.08 7.31
N ASP A 320 -4.47 29.18 6.33
CA ASP A 320 -3.95 29.37 4.97
C ASP A 320 -4.87 30.24 4.08
N GLY A 321 -6.06 30.58 4.58
CA GLY A 321 -7.03 31.43 3.88
C GLY A 321 -8.02 30.67 3.00
N GLU A 322 -7.97 29.33 2.97
CA GLU A 322 -8.91 28.51 2.20
C GLU A 322 -10.26 28.41 2.93
N GLU A 323 -11.36 28.43 2.17
CA GLU A 323 -12.71 28.27 2.70
C GLU A 323 -13.17 26.82 2.63
N HIS A 324 -13.54 26.26 3.78
CA HIS A 324 -14.11 24.93 3.92
C HIS A 324 -15.58 24.99 4.33
N THR A 325 -16.33 23.95 3.95
CA THR A 325 -17.72 23.78 4.36
C THR A 325 -17.81 22.64 5.36
N LEU A 326 -18.08 22.95 6.62
CA LEU A 326 -18.19 22.00 7.71
C LEU A 326 -19.59 21.41 7.79
N GLY A 327 -19.72 20.27 8.47
CA GLY A 327 -20.97 19.54 8.65
C GLY A 327 -21.02 18.74 9.95
N GLU A 328 -22.08 17.94 10.09
CA GLU A 328 -22.39 17.14 11.30
C GLU A 328 -21.28 16.16 11.74
N HIS A 329 -20.36 15.84 10.84
CA HIS A 329 -19.25 14.93 11.10
C HIS A 329 -17.92 15.65 11.29
N ASP A 330 -17.89 16.97 11.30
CA ASP A 330 -16.69 17.76 11.51
C ASP A 330 -16.70 18.32 12.93
N LEU A 331 -15.76 17.79 13.75
CA LEU A 331 -15.57 18.29 15.09
C LEU A 331 -14.85 19.64 15.04
N SER A 332 -15.37 20.62 15.75
CA SER A 332 -14.79 21.95 15.84
C SER A 332 -14.57 22.34 17.29
N ILE A 333 -13.49 23.10 17.50
CA ILE A 333 -13.27 23.82 18.75
C ILE A 333 -13.83 25.20 18.53
N CYS A 334 -14.81 25.60 19.35
CA CYS A 334 -15.55 26.84 19.26
C CYS A 334 -15.30 27.71 20.48
N ASN A 335 -15.42 29.02 20.33
CA ASN A 335 -15.73 29.90 21.46
C ASN A 335 -17.24 29.85 21.76
N ALA A 336 -17.77 30.76 22.55
CA ALA A 336 -19.21 30.78 22.84
C ALA A 336 -20.11 31.00 21.62
N GLU A 337 -19.58 31.55 20.51
CA GLU A 337 -20.35 31.97 19.33
C GLU A 337 -19.93 31.17 18.09
N ASP A 338 -18.64 31.14 17.74
CA ASP A 338 -18.11 30.76 16.43
C ASP A 338 -17.10 29.61 16.53
N PRO A 339 -16.93 28.79 15.46
CA PRO A 339 -15.84 27.83 15.34
C PRO A 339 -14.50 28.53 15.18
N MET A 340 -13.48 28.08 15.93
CA MET A 340 -12.11 28.62 15.93
C MET A 340 -11.11 27.67 15.27
N CYS A 341 -11.38 26.38 15.28
CA CYS A 341 -10.47 25.36 14.76
C CYS A 341 -11.25 24.12 14.30
N ILE A 342 -10.83 23.49 13.22
CA ILE A 342 -11.23 22.11 12.91
C ILE A 342 -10.40 21.22 13.82
N ALA A 343 -11.03 20.63 14.82
CA ALA A 343 -10.37 19.93 15.92
C ALA A 343 -9.32 18.92 15.46
N GLY A 344 -8.09 19.09 15.91
CA GLY A 344 -6.97 18.19 15.59
C GLY A 344 -6.51 18.17 14.13
N ILE A 345 -7.02 19.09 13.28
CA ILE A 345 -6.70 19.13 11.85
C ILE A 345 -6.09 20.48 11.48
N PHE A 346 -6.82 21.57 11.63
CA PHE A 346 -6.36 22.87 11.15
C PHE A 346 -6.98 24.06 11.91
N GLY A 347 -6.15 25.03 12.30
CA GLY A 347 -6.60 26.24 12.96
C GLY A 347 -7.35 27.20 12.03
N GLY A 348 -8.22 28.03 12.62
CA GLY A 348 -8.97 29.08 11.89
C GLY A 348 -8.20 30.41 11.84
N LYS A 349 -8.43 31.16 10.76
CA LYS A 349 -7.73 32.43 10.48
C LYS A 349 -7.94 33.51 11.56
N GLY A 350 -9.03 33.48 12.30
CA GLY A 350 -9.37 34.53 13.27
C GLY A 350 -8.93 34.24 14.71
N SER A 351 -8.36 33.06 15.02
CA SER A 351 -8.10 32.64 16.40
C SER A 351 -6.65 32.23 16.66
N GLY A 352 -5.79 32.37 15.67
CA GLY A 352 -4.36 32.04 15.79
C GLY A 352 -3.58 33.09 16.60
N THR A 353 -2.32 32.76 16.91
CA THR A 353 -1.38 33.62 17.61
C THR A 353 -0.64 34.53 16.63
N TYR A 354 -0.62 35.83 16.89
CA TYR A 354 0.02 36.89 16.09
C TYR A 354 1.03 37.67 16.95
N ASP A 355 1.86 38.46 16.32
CA ASP A 355 2.86 39.29 17.02
C ASP A 355 2.25 40.27 18.06
N THR A 356 0.97 40.59 17.91
CA THR A 356 0.21 41.43 18.84
C THR A 356 -0.41 40.71 20.01
N THR A 357 -0.45 39.38 19.98
CA THR A 357 -1.07 38.55 21.01
C THR A 357 -0.33 38.68 22.36
N LYS A 358 -1.07 38.94 23.42
CA LYS A 358 -0.54 39.07 24.79
C LYS A 358 -1.00 37.95 25.71
N ASN A 359 -2.16 37.40 25.46
CA ASN A 359 -2.76 36.39 26.28
C ASN A 359 -3.06 35.18 25.39
N VAL A 360 -2.74 34.00 25.86
CA VAL A 360 -2.91 32.77 25.07
C VAL A 360 -3.66 31.70 25.86
N VAL A 361 -4.37 30.86 25.14
CA VAL A 361 -4.96 29.63 25.66
C VAL A 361 -4.27 28.44 24.99
N LEU A 362 -3.53 27.66 25.77
CA LEU A 362 -2.93 26.42 25.32
C LEU A 362 -3.94 25.28 25.40
N GLU A 363 -4.06 24.52 24.33
CA GLU A 363 -4.87 23.32 24.20
C GLU A 363 -4.01 22.05 24.17
N SER A 364 -4.43 21.03 24.88
CA SER A 364 -3.92 19.67 24.77
C SER A 364 -5.07 18.69 24.90
N ALA A 365 -5.45 18.00 23.83
CA ALA A 365 -6.67 17.20 23.78
C ALA A 365 -6.40 15.78 23.25
N TYR A 366 -7.38 14.89 23.47
CA TYR A 366 -7.46 13.58 22.82
C TYR A 366 -8.76 13.49 22.01
N PHE A 367 -8.62 13.48 20.69
CA PHE A 367 -9.72 13.31 19.76
C PHE A 367 -9.78 11.86 19.26
N HIS A 368 -11.00 11.38 19.00
CA HIS A 368 -11.18 10.02 18.51
C HIS A 368 -10.62 9.84 17.10
N PRO A 369 -9.70 8.90 16.86
CA PRO A 369 -8.96 8.76 15.59
C PRO A 369 -9.84 8.70 14.34
N THR A 370 -10.95 7.95 14.38
CA THR A 370 -11.86 7.81 13.24
C THR A 370 -12.53 9.12 12.83
N TRP A 371 -12.86 9.99 13.79
CA TRP A 371 -13.45 11.31 13.51
C TRP A 371 -12.46 12.20 12.79
N ILE A 372 -11.23 12.30 13.30
CA ILE A 372 -10.18 13.11 12.68
C ILE A 372 -9.85 12.59 11.27
N ARG A 373 -9.70 11.27 11.09
CA ARG A 373 -9.42 10.68 9.79
C ARG A 373 -10.50 10.94 8.75
N LYS A 374 -11.79 10.88 9.14
CA LYS A 374 -12.91 11.15 8.23
C LYS A 374 -12.95 12.62 7.83
N SER A 375 -12.82 13.56 8.78
CA SER A 375 -12.80 14.99 8.51
C SER A 375 -11.58 15.41 7.69
N ALA A 376 -10.37 14.96 8.06
CA ALA A 376 -9.15 15.25 7.31
C ALA A 376 -9.25 14.82 5.83
N ARG A 377 -9.80 13.62 5.58
CA ARG A 377 -10.03 13.14 4.21
C ARG A 377 -11.09 13.92 3.46
N ARG A 378 -12.20 14.29 4.12
CA ARG A 378 -13.29 15.07 3.52
C ARG A 378 -12.79 16.41 3.01
N HIS A 379 -11.98 17.09 3.82
CA HIS A 379 -11.44 18.40 3.50
C HIS A 379 -10.13 18.38 2.70
N GLY A 380 -9.55 17.19 2.47
CA GLY A 380 -8.26 17.04 1.80
C GLY A 380 -7.08 17.60 2.60
N LEU A 381 -7.24 17.79 3.92
CA LEU A 381 -6.25 18.36 4.82
C LEU A 381 -5.42 17.22 5.46
N SER A 382 -4.09 17.38 5.41
CA SER A 382 -3.16 16.45 6.03
C SER A 382 -2.05 17.27 6.71
N THR A 383 -2.01 17.23 8.04
CA THR A 383 -1.03 17.95 8.87
C THR A 383 -0.34 16.97 9.81
N ASP A 384 0.81 17.37 10.38
CA ASP A 384 1.50 16.57 11.40
C ASP A 384 0.61 16.29 12.63
N ALA A 385 -0.27 17.20 12.98
CA ALA A 385 -1.24 17.04 14.04
C ALA A 385 -2.32 16.00 13.67
N SER A 386 -2.96 16.16 12.49
CA SER A 386 -4.00 15.24 12.05
C SER A 386 -3.48 13.83 11.84
N TYR A 387 -2.24 13.69 11.36
CA TYR A 387 -1.58 12.41 11.19
C TYR A 387 -1.42 11.63 12.52
N ARG A 388 -1.07 12.34 13.61
CA ARG A 388 -0.95 11.75 14.96
C ARG A 388 -2.31 11.41 15.54
N PHE A 389 -3.26 12.35 15.52
CA PHE A 389 -4.60 12.12 16.04
C PHE A 389 -5.34 10.99 15.33
N GLU A 390 -5.26 10.90 13.99
CA GLU A 390 -5.97 9.86 13.23
C GLU A 390 -5.46 8.43 13.49
N ARG A 391 -4.27 8.30 14.10
CA ARG A 391 -3.67 7.00 14.48
C ARG A 391 -3.79 6.70 15.96
N GLY A 392 -4.09 7.70 16.77
CA GLY A 392 -4.15 7.62 18.21
C GLY A 392 -2.89 8.16 18.88
N ILE A 393 -3.09 8.99 19.87
CA ILE A 393 -2.04 9.55 20.72
C ILE A 393 -2.19 9.02 22.14
N ASP A 394 -1.30 9.38 23.06
CA ASP A 394 -1.42 9.01 24.47
C ASP A 394 -2.53 9.84 25.17
N PRO A 395 -3.66 9.23 25.55
CA PRO A 395 -4.72 9.95 26.26
C PRO A 395 -4.27 10.46 27.64
N ASN A 396 -3.23 9.85 28.24
CA ASN A 396 -2.69 10.21 29.54
C ASN A 396 -1.52 11.20 29.45
N GLY A 397 -0.96 11.42 28.25
CA GLY A 397 0.11 12.37 28.00
C GLY A 397 -0.33 13.83 27.94
N THR A 398 -1.63 14.11 27.78
CA THR A 398 -2.16 15.46 27.56
C THR A 398 -1.76 16.48 28.64
N ILE A 399 -1.90 16.13 29.93
CA ILE A 399 -1.57 17.04 31.04
C ILE A 399 -0.07 17.26 31.16
N TYR A 400 0.74 16.23 30.92
CA TYR A 400 2.18 16.36 30.94
C TYR A 400 2.65 17.33 29.83
N ALA A 401 2.17 17.16 28.62
CA ALA A 401 2.50 18.03 27.49
C ALA A 401 2.09 19.49 27.76
N LEU A 402 0.88 19.67 28.29
CA LEU A 402 0.37 21.00 28.64
C LEU A 402 1.24 21.70 29.70
N LYS A 403 1.69 20.99 30.73
CA LYS A 403 2.60 21.53 31.75
C LYS A 403 3.96 21.90 31.18
N GLN A 404 4.53 21.06 30.33
CA GLN A 404 5.81 21.34 29.66
C GLN A 404 5.72 22.58 28.75
N ALA A 405 4.63 22.68 27.96
CA ALA A 405 4.40 23.86 27.13
C ALA A 405 4.24 25.14 27.98
N ALA A 406 3.54 25.08 29.10
CA ALA A 406 3.37 26.21 30.01
C ALA A 406 4.70 26.66 30.64
N ILE A 407 5.56 25.72 31.06
CA ILE A 407 6.90 26.03 31.58
C ILE A 407 7.69 26.76 30.51
N LEU A 408 7.73 26.26 29.28
CA LEU A 408 8.42 26.88 28.17
C LEU A 408 7.85 28.27 27.82
N CYS A 409 6.53 28.45 27.85
CA CYS A 409 5.94 29.78 27.62
C CYS A 409 6.33 30.79 28.70
N LYS A 410 6.42 30.35 29.96
CA LYS A 410 6.94 31.23 31.04
C LYS A 410 8.38 31.64 30.79
N GLU A 411 9.23 30.69 30.40
CA GLU A 411 10.67 30.92 30.19
C GLU A 411 10.95 31.76 28.94
N LEU A 412 10.27 31.45 27.83
CA LEU A 412 10.63 32.02 26.52
C LEU A 412 9.77 33.20 26.10
N ALA A 413 8.53 33.28 26.62
CA ALA A 413 7.61 34.39 26.31
C ALA A 413 7.33 35.30 27.52
N GLY A 414 7.89 35.03 28.69
CA GLY A 414 7.68 35.81 29.89
C GLY A 414 6.27 35.75 30.47
N GLY A 415 5.44 34.84 30.00
CA GLY A 415 4.02 34.69 30.37
C GLY A 415 3.83 34.21 31.80
N LYS A 416 2.61 34.43 32.32
CA LYS A 416 2.17 33.97 33.65
C LYS A 416 0.99 33.01 33.49
N VAL A 417 1.08 31.83 34.08
CA VAL A 417 -0.06 30.87 34.10
C VAL A 417 -1.17 31.48 34.92
N SER A 418 -2.33 31.70 34.28
CA SER A 418 -3.40 32.55 34.78
C SER A 418 -4.71 31.83 35.06
N MET A 419 -4.66 30.52 35.18
CA MET A 419 -5.75 29.66 35.68
C MET A 419 -5.21 28.29 36.07
N GLN A 420 -5.99 27.55 36.89
CA GLN A 420 -5.77 26.12 37.10
C GLN A 420 -6.02 25.37 35.81
N ILE A 421 -5.30 24.25 35.58
CA ILE A 421 -5.57 23.42 34.44
C ILE A 421 -7.02 22.97 34.43
N LYS A 422 -7.76 23.32 33.41
CA LYS A 422 -9.11 22.80 33.15
C LYS A 422 -8.94 21.50 32.34
N ASP A 423 -9.27 20.37 32.96
CA ASP A 423 -9.19 19.03 32.37
C ASP A 423 -10.57 18.38 32.38
N VAL A 424 -11.15 18.20 31.23
CA VAL A 424 -12.47 17.55 31.05
C VAL A 424 -12.22 16.18 30.43
N TYR A 425 -12.35 15.12 31.26
CA TYR A 425 -12.16 13.72 30.87
C TYR A 425 -13.33 12.87 31.39
N PRO A 426 -14.51 12.90 30.71
CA PRO A 426 -15.74 12.29 31.21
C PRO A 426 -15.64 10.78 31.40
N ALA A 427 -14.94 10.10 30.52
CA ALA A 427 -14.75 8.64 30.54
C ALA A 427 -13.29 8.31 30.30
N PRO A 428 -12.47 8.14 31.34
CA PRO A 428 -11.06 7.77 31.20
C PRO A 428 -10.88 6.48 30.40
N LEU A 429 -9.97 6.50 29.42
CA LEU A 429 -9.63 5.34 28.62
C LEU A 429 -8.73 4.42 29.45
N PRO A 430 -9.15 3.15 29.70
CA PRO A 430 -8.35 2.21 30.48
C PRO A 430 -7.19 1.66 29.65
N ASP A 431 -6.17 1.17 30.34
CA ASP A 431 -5.14 0.33 29.75
C ASP A 431 -5.75 -0.99 29.25
N PHE A 432 -5.15 -1.55 28.20
CA PHE A 432 -5.57 -2.85 27.67
C PHE A 432 -5.11 -3.99 28.58
N LYS A 433 -5.98 -4.96 28.82
CA LYS A 433 -5.68 -6.14 29.63
C LYS A 433 -5.36 -7.32 28.72
N VAL A 434 -4.19 -7.89 28.88
CA VAL A 434 -3.72 -9.03 28.07
C VAL A 434 -3.23 -10.16 28.98
N ASP A 435 -3.84 -11.34 28.83
CA ASP A 435 -3.38 -12.57 29.48
C ASP A 435 -2.40 -13.29 28.54
N LEU A 436 -1.11 -13.36 28.91
CA LEU A 436 -0.03 -13.90 28.13
C LEU A 436 0.49 -15.22 28.74
N SER A 437 0.35 -16.32 28.02
CA SER A 437 0.91 -17.60 28.44
C SER A 437 2.34 -17.75 27.91
N TYR A 438 3.28 -18.21 28.76
CA TYR A 438 4.66 -18.49 28.35
C TYR A 438 4.74 -19.55 27.25
N SER A 439 3.92 -20.59 27.33
CA SER A 439 3.86 -21.62 26.30
C SER A 439 3.37 -21.09 24.95
N TYR A 440 2.49 -20.10 24.96
CA TYR A 440 2.02 -19.44 23.74
C TYR A 440 3.14 -18.62 23.10
N VAL A 441 3.92 -17.88 23.91
CA VAL A 441 5.11 -17.14 23.42
C VAL A 441 6.07 -18.08 22.73
N ASP A 442 6.47 -19.17 23.42
CA ASP A 442 7.43 -20.14 22.88
C ASP A 442 6.92 -20.83 21.62
N THR A 443 5.62 -21.16 21.57
CA THR A 443 5.00 -21.82 20.42
C THR A 443 4.95 -20.92 19.20
N LEU A 444 4.59 -19.65 19.40
CA LEU A 444 4.44 -18.70 18.29
C LEU A 444 5.80 -18.25 17.74
N ILE A 445 6.79 -18.04 18.61
CA ILE A 445 8.16 -17.67 18.21
C ILE A 445 8.91 -18.90 17.66
N GLY A 446 8.59 -20.11 18.13
CA GLY A 446 9.29 -21.33 17.76
C GLY A 446 10.60 -21.55 18.50
N LYS A 447 10.84 -20.79 19.57
CA LYS A 447 12.01 -20.85 20.44
C LYS A 447 11.61 -20.61 21.88
N HIS A 448 12.25 -21.31 22.82
CA HIS A 448 12.06 -21.04 24.25
C HIS A 448 12.72 -19.72 24.62
N ILE A 449 11.89 -18.74 25.00
CA ILE A 449 12.32 -17.45 25.53
C ILE A 449 12.22 -17.52 27.07
N GLY A 450 13.30 -17.35 27.77
CA GLY A 450 13.30 -17.43 29.23
C GLY A 450 12.34 -16.44 29.89
N HIS A 451 11.62 -16.87 30.93
CA HIS A 451 10.58 -16.03 31.60
C HIS A 451 11.12 -14.67 32.04
N ASP A 452 12.37 -14.60 32.57
CA ASP A 452 12.98 -13.34 32.99
C ASP A 452 13.25 -12.39 31.81
N THR A 453 13.62 -12.94 30.64
CA THR A 453 13.78 -12.16 29.41
C THR A 453 12.44 -11.58 28.96
N ILE A 454 11.37 -12.38 28.97
CA ILE A 454 10.01 -11.92 28.63
C ILE A 454 9.60 -10.77 29.55
N LYS A 455 9.77 -10.96 30.88
CA LYS A 455 9.44 -9.94 31.89
C LYS A 455 10.25 -8.66 31.69
N SER A 456 11.55 -8.79 31.45
CA SER A 456 12.41 -7.64 31.18
C SER A 456 11.96 -6.85 29.95
N ILE A 457 11.64 -7.53 28.86
CA ILE A 457 11.18 -6.89 27.61
C ILE A 457 9.85 -6.18 27.82
N VAL A 458 8.81 -6.85 28.32
CA VAL A 458 7.50 -6.23 28.50
C VAL A 458 7.56 -5.04 29.46
N THR A 459 8.36 -5.13 30.51
CA THR A 459 8.53 -4.02 31.47
C THR A 459 9.29 -2.83 30.85
N SER A 460 10.31 -3.10 30.03
CA SER A 460 11.05 -2.04 29.32
C SER A 460 10.22 -1.31 28.26
N LEU A 461 9.10 -1.93 27.82
CA LEU A 461 8.09 -1.35 26.92
C LEU A 461 6.90 -0.72 27.67
N ASP A 462 7.07 -0.36 28.94
CA ASP A 462 6.05 0.26 29.81
C ASP A 462 4.81 -0.64 30.08
N MET A 463 4.86 -1.93 29.74
CA MET A 463 3.78 -2.86 30.10
C MET A 463 3.90 -3.24 31.60
N LYS A 464 2.83 -3.05 32.36
CA LYS A 464 2.81 -3.37 33.77
C LYS A 464 2.38 -4.82 33.98
N ILE A 465 3.20 -5.59 34.73
CA ILE A 465 2.84 -6.94 35.19
C ILE A 465 1.93 -6.79 36.39
N GLU A 466 0.64 -7.14 36.25
CA GLU A 466 -0.32 -7.10 37.35
C GLU A 466 -0.34 -8.40 38.16
N HIS A 467 -0.12 -9.52 37.48
CA HIS A 467 -0.05 -10.83 38.09
C HIS A 467 0.92 -11.73 37.30
N GLU A 468 1.64 -12.58 38.03
CA GLU A 468 2.51 -13.59 37.47
C GLU A 468 2.23 -14.93 38.15
N ASP A 469 2.20 -16.01 37.37
CA ASP A 469 2.18 -17.37 37.86
C ASP A 469 3.11 -18.27 37.02
N GLU A 470 3.15 -19.58 37.30
CA GLU A 470 4.00 -20.54 36.57
C GLU A 470 3.63 -20.69 35.08
N ASN A 471 2.42 -20.26 34.67
CA ASN A 471 1.89 -20.43 33.33
C ASN A 471 2.02 -19.16 32.47
N GLY A 472 2.10 -17.97 33.10
CA GLY A 472 2.13 -16.74 32.34
C GLY A 472 1.99 -15.46 33.15
N LEU A 473 1.68 -14.39 32.42
CA LEU A 473 1.57 -13.01 32.91
C LEU A 473 0.18 -12.44 32.61
N LYS A 474 -0.35 -11.65 33.55
CA LYS A 474 -1.44 -10.71 33.27
C LYS A 474 -0.85 -9.31 33.15
N LEU A 475 -1.00 -8.73 31.96
CA LEU A 475 -0.39 -7.46 31.60
C LEU A 475 -1.44 -6.35 31.52
N SER A 476 -1.05 -5.16 31.99
CA SER A 476 -1.71 -3.89 31.67
C SER A 476 -0.86 -3.16 30.65
N VAL A 477 -1.36 -3.08 29.43
CA VAL A 477 -0.68 -2.43 28.29
C VAL A 477 -1.17 -0.99 28.22
N PRO A 478 -0.28 0.01 28.19
CA PRO A 478 -0.69 1.41 28.19
C PRO A 478 -1.60 1.78 27.03
N ALA A 479 -2.60 2.63 27.28
CA ALA A 479 -3.61 3.02 26.30
C ALA A 479 -3.04 3.69 25.03
N TYR A 480 -1.81 4.21 25.05
CA TYR A 480 -1.13 4.75 23.86
C TYR A 480 -0.62 3.65 22.90
N ARG A 481 -0.53 2.39 23.35
CA ARG A 481 -0.20 1.24 22.50
C ARG A 481 -1.47 0.72 21.85
N VAL A 482 -2.00 1.51 20.90
CA VAL A 482 -3.27 1.21 20.21
C VAL A 482 -3.25 -0.09 19.40
N ASP A 483 -2.08 -0.58 19.07
CA ASP A 483 -1.79 -1.79 18.28
C ASP A 483 -1.67 -3.06 19.15
N VAL A 484 -1.43 -2.94 20.47
CA VAL A 484 -1.12 -4.08 21.35
C VAL A 484 -2.29 -4.39 22.27
N GLN A 485 -3.23 -5.20 21.78
CA GLN A 485 -4.47 -5.52 22.49
C GLN A 485 -4.69 -7.03 22.71
N ARG A 486 -3.92 -7.88 22.03
CA ARG A 486 -4.04 -9.34 22.04
C ARG A 486 -2.71 -9.98 22.43
N PRO A 487 -2.73 -11.26 22.89
CA PRO A 487 -1.49 -11.97 23.22
C PRO A 487 -0.48 -12.03 22.08
N CYS A 488 -0.94 -12.19 20.81
CA CYS A 488 -0.05 -12.21 19.64
C CYS A 488 0.66 -10.87 19.40
N ASP A 489 0.01 -9.75 19.72
CA ASP A 489 0.60 -8.43 19.58
C ASP A 489 1.73 -8.21 20.59
N VAL A 490 1.55 -8.72 21.83
CA VAL A 490 2.62 -8.73 22.84
C VAL A 490 3.78 -9.64 22.42
N VAL A 491 3.49 -10.80 21.81
CA VAL A 491 4.53 -11.69 21.29
C VAL A 491 5.33 -11.03 20.17
N GLU A 492 4.69 -10.25 19.31
CA GLU A 492 5.37 -9.43 18.29
C GLU A 492 6.36 -8.46 18.94
N ASP A 493 5.91 -7.73 19.96
CA ASP A 493 6.77 -6.82 20.73
C ASP A 493 7.94 -7.53 21.41
N ILE A 494 7.69 -8.67 22.00
CA ILE A 494 8.76 -9.49 22.60
C ILE A 494 9.78 -9.89 21.52
N LEU A 495 9.30 -10.35 20.36
CA LEU A 495 10.17 -10.86 19.31
C LEU A 495 11.00 -9.76 18.65
N ARG A 496 10.43 -8.57 18.40
CA ARG A 496 11.17 -7.45 17.80
C ARG A 496 12.28 -6.92 18.73
N ILE A 497 12.04 -6.90 20.05
CA ILE A 497 13.06 -6.47 21.03
C ILE A 497 14.07 -7.59 21.30
N TYR A 498 13.63 -8.85 21.37
CA TYR A 498 14.52 -10.02 21.46
C TYR A 498 15.45 -10.12 20.25
N GLY A 499 14.95 -9.73 19.08
CA GLY A 499 15.62 -9.74 17.77
C GLY A 499 15.25 -10.97 16.94
N TYR A 500 14.67 -10.76 15.79
CA TYR A 500 14.29 -11.80 14.82
C TYR A 500 15.47 -12.72 14.45
N ASN A 501 16.65 -12.14 14.27
CA ASN A 501 17.86 -12.88 13.90
C ASN A 501 18.40 -13.80 15.01
N ASN A 502 17.90 -13.67 16.24
CA ASN A 502 18.26 -14.52 17.37
C ASN A 502 17.41 -15.80 17.45
N VAL A 503 16.46 -15.97 16.52
CA VAL A 503 15.66 -17.18 16.38
C VAL A 503 16.29 -18.05 15.29
N GLU A 504 16.74 -19.25 15.67
CA GLU A 504 17.38 -20.18 14.75
C GLU A 504 16.38 -20.73 13.73
N ILE A 505 16.74 -20.73 12.46
CA ILE A 505 15.96 -21.39 11.41
C ILE A 505 16.18 -22.90 11.54
N PRO A 506 15.11 -23.70 11.79
CA PRO A 506 15.26 -25.13 11.91
C PRO A 506 15.73 -25.74 10.59
N THR A 507 16.70 -26.64 10.65
CA THR A 507 17.21 -27.37 9.48
C THR A 507 16.27 -28.46 8.99
N GLN A 508 15.26 -28.82 9.79
CA GLN A 508 14.28 -29.86 9.48
C GLN A 508 12.87 -29.38 9.81
N LEU A 509 11.98 -29.49 8.85
CA LEU A 509 10.54 -29.33 9.07
C LEU A 509 9.94 -30.67 9.45
N LYS A 510 9.42 -30.80 10.66
CA LYS A 510 8.63 -31.97 11.08
C LYS A 510 7.16 -31.65 10.83
N SER A 511 6.60 -32.27 9.80
CA SER A 511 5.18 -32.17 9.49
C SER A 511 4.56 -33.57 9.39
N SER A 512 3.40 -33.78 9.98
CA SER A 512 2.60 -34.97 9.71
C SER A 512 1.75 -34.71 8.45
N LEU A 513 2.25 -35.16 7.30
CA LEU A 513 1.53 -35.09 6.03
C LEU A 513 0.51 -36.24 5.98
N THR A 514 -0.58 -36.13 6.72
CA THR A 514 -1.47 -37.27 6.91
C THR A 514 -2.72 -37.26 6.08
N ILE A 515 -3.15 -36.16 5.49
CA ILE A 515 -4.45 -36.11 4.81
C ILE A 515 -4.36 -35.18 3.59
N LEU A 516 -4.69 -35.74 2.41
CA LEU A 516 -5.05 -34.95 1.24
C LEU A 516 -6.49 -34.47 1.41
N GLY A 517 -6.67 -33.19 1.56
CA GLY A 517 -8.00 -32.58 1.63
C GLY A 517 -8.68 -32.41 0.27
N ASP A 518 -9.95 -31.99 0.27
CA ASP A 518 -10.67 -31.69 -0.97
C ASP A 518 -9.93 -30.61 -1.83
N GLU A 519 -9.26 -29.67 -1.20
CA GLU A 519 -8.48 -28.63 -1.91
C GLU A 519 -7.24 -29.23 -2.60
N ASP A 520 -6.49 -30.11 -1.92
CA ASP A 520 -5.34 -30.78 -2.52
C ASP A 520 -5.75 -31.58 -3.76
N HIS A 521 -6.91 -32.25 -3.68
CA HIS A 521 -7.48 -32.97 -4.81
C HIS A 521 -7.83 -32.04 -5.97
N LYS A 522 -8.41 -30.87 -5.70
CA LYS A 522 -8.70 -29.89 -6.76
C LYS A 522 -7.44 -29.41 -7.46
N TYR A 523 -6.40 -29.04 -6.69
CA TYR A 523 -5.11 -28.59 -7.24
C TYR A 523 -4.42 -29.71 -8.05
N HIS A 524 -4.51 -30.96 -7.58
CA HIS A 524 -3.98 -32.10 -8.29
C HIS A 524 -4.66 -32.27 -9.67
N LEU A 525 -5.99 -32.18 -9.73
CA LEU A 525 -6.72 -32.24 -10.99
C LEU A 525 -6.37 -31.07 -11.93
N GLN A 526 -6.18 -29.85 -11.40
CA GLN A 526 -5.72 -28.71 -12.19
C GLN A 526 -4.32 -28.95 -12.76
N SER A 527 -3.40 -29.47 -11.95
CA SER A 527 -2.03 -29.80 -12.40
C SER A 527 -2.01 -30.82 -13.52
N ILE A 528 -2.76 -31.92 -13.36
CA ILE A 528 -2.86 -32.97 -14.39
C ILE A 528 -3.36 -32.41 -15.73
N ILE A 529 -4.39 -31.58 -15.70
CA ILE A 529 -4.96 -31.00 -16.92
C ILE A 529 -4.07 -29.88 -17.47
N GLY A 530 -3.45 -29.07 -16.61
CA GLY A 530 -2.48 -28.06 -17.01
C GLY A 530 -1.28 -28.69 -17.75
N GLU A 531 -0.69 -29.77 -17.20
CA GLU A 531 0.39 -30.52 -17.84
C GLU A 531 -0.02 -31.11 -19.18
N GLN A 532 -1.25 -31.67 -19.25
CA GLN A 532 -1.80 -32.18 -20.51
C GLN A 532 -1.92 -31.07 -21.57
N LEU A 533 -2.44 -29.90 -21.19
CA LEU A 533 -2.61 -28.76 -22.10
C LEU A 533 -1.27 -28.22 -22.58
N VAL A 534 -0.30 -28.08 -21.67
CA VAL A 534 1.08 -27.69 -22.02
C VAL A 534 1.71 -28.70 -22.98
N GLY A 535 1.53 -30.01 -22.73
CA GLY A 535 1.96 -31.08 -23.62
C GLY A 535 1.30 -31.03 -25.00
N CYS A 536 0.10 -30.43 -25.13
CA CYS A 536 -0.60 -30.18 -26.39
C CYS A 536 -0.25 -28.81 -27.02
N GLY A 537 0.75 -28.08 -26.49
CA GLY A 537 1.23 -26.80 -27.00
C GLY A 537 0.40 -25.59 -26.58
N PHE A 538 -0.36 -25.69 -25.50
CA PHE A 538 -1.00 -24.52 -24.90
C PHE A 538 -0.03 -23.79 -23.98
N SER A 539 -0.18 -22.48 -23.90
CA SER A 539 0.46 -21.62 -22.91
C SER A 539 -0.58 -21.20 -21.87
N GLU A 540 -0.21 -21.30 -20.59
CA GLU A 540 -1.05 -20.76 -19.51
C GLU A 540 -0.99 -19.25 -19.52
N ILE A 541 -2.16 -18.61 -19.37
CA ILE A 541 -2.28 -17.18 -19.16
C ILE A 541 -2.94 -16.90 -17.81
N MET A 542 -2.63 -15.76 -17.23
CA MET A 542 -3.20 -15.29 -15.98
C MET A 542 -3.64 -13.85 -16.16
N ASN A 543 -4.95 -13.63 -16.12
CA ASN A 543 -5.55 -12.32 -16.27
C ASN A 543 -6.14 -11.82 -14.96
N ASN A 544 -6.25 -10.48 -14.85
CA ASN A 544 -6.85 -9.85 -13.68
C ASN A 544 -8.32 -10.29 -13.52
N SER A 545 -8.74 -10.53 -12.27
CA SER A 545 -10.15 -10.75 -11.95
C SER A 545 -10.99 -9.48 -12.08
N LEU A 546 -10.38 -8.29 -12.03
CA LEU A 546 -11.03 -7.02 -12.29
C LEU A 546 -11.00 -6.69 -13.78
N THR A 547 -12.11 -6.17 -14.29
CA THR A 547 -12.28 -5.90 -15.72
C THR A 547 -13.19 -4.70 -15.98
N LYS A 548 -13.39 -4.39 -17.26
CA LYS A 548 -14.19 -3.25 -17.72
C LYS A 548 -15.68 -3.53 -17.61
N THR A 549 -16.43 -2.59 -17.04
CA THR A 549 -17.90 -2.65 -17.02
C THR A 549 -18.48 -2.69 -18.44
N SER A 550 -17.84 -2.01 -19.39
CA SER A 550 -18.30 -1.93 -20.78
C SER A 550 -18.40 -3.28 -21.50
N TYR A 551 -17.70 -4.31 -21.05
CA TYR A 551 -17.86 -5.65 -21.61
C TYR A 551 -19.25 -6.26 -21.38
N TYR A 552 -19.91 -5.90 -20.30
CA TYR A 552 -21.22 -6.41 -19.90
C TYR A 552 -22.39 -5.50 -20.33
N GLN A 553 -22.10 -4.36 -20.92
CA GLN A 553 -23.09 -3.40 -21.44
C GLN A 553 -23.52 -3.67 -22.90
N GLN A 554 -23.17 -4.83 -23.46
CA GLN A 554 -23.28 -5.15 -24.88
C GLN A 554 -24.48 -6.04 -25.22
N GLY A 555 -25.41 -6.19 -24.30
CA GLY A 555 -26.58 -7.04 -24.51
C GLY A 555 -26.26 -8.53 -24.53
N LEU A 556 -25.29 -8.96 -23.75
CA LEU A 556 -24.96 -10.37 -23.54
C LEU A 556 -26.09 -11.05 -22.75
N ASN A 557 -26.62 -12.16 -23.27
CA ASN A 557 -27.79 -12.80 -22.68
C ASN A 557 -27.47 -13.57 -21.39
N LYS A 558 -26.22 -14.03 -21.20
CA LYS A 558 -25.76 -14.74 -19.99
C LYS A 558 -24.93 -13.92 -19.03
N TYR A 559 -24.40 -12.80 -19.46
CA TYR A 559 -23.48 -11.96 -18.69
C TYR A 559 -24.03 -10.54 -18.61
N ALA A 560 -25.17 -10.38 -17.95
CA ALA A 560 -25.83 -9.07 -17.81
C ALA A 560 -25.07 -8.15 -16.87
N GLU A 561 -25.10 -6.84 -17.14
CA GLU A 561 -24.46 -5.84 -16.30
C GLU A 561 -24.99 -5.84 -14.86
N GLU A 562 -26.27 -6.11 -14.67
CA GLU A 562 -26.92 -6.17 -13.35
C GLU A 562 -26.37 -7.29 -12.46
N ASN A 563 -25.78 -8.33 -13.06
CA ASN A 563 -25.18 -9.47 -12.36
C ASN A 563 -23.66 -9.27 -12.09
N THR A 564 -23.12 -8.08 -12.37
CA THR A 564 -21.71 -7.79 -12.07
C THR A 564 -21.49 -7.44 -10.60
N VAL A 565 -20.39 -7.91 -10.05
CA VAL A 565 -19.87 -7.47 -8.75
C VAL A 565 -19.12 -6.16 -8.99
N LYS A 566 -19.73 -5.03 -8.59
CA LYS A 566 -19.16 -3.68 -8.79
C LYS A 566 -18.27 -3.28 -7.62
N LEU A 567 -17.11 -2.69 -7.90
CA LEU A 567 -16.23 -2.13 -6.88
C LEU A 567 -16.74 -0.75 -6.44
N MET A 568 -16.66 -0.45 -5.14
CA MET A 568 -17.05 0.85 -4.59
C MET A 568 -16.07 1.97 -4.99
N ASN A 569 -14.77 1.65 -4.98
CA ASN A 569 -13.69 2.62 -5.27
C ASN A 569 -12.68 2.00 -6.24
N PRO A 570 -13.00 1.86 -7.54
CA PRO A 570 -12.08 1.29 -8.51
C PRO A 570 -10.90 2.22 -8.76
N LEU A 571 -9.72 1.66 -8.98
CA LEU A 571 -8.51 2.41 -9.32
C LEU A 571 -8.62 3.11 -10.69
N SER A 572 -9.38 2.52 -11.61
CA SER A 572 -9.69 3.07 -12.93
C SER A 572 -11.01 2.51 -13.45
N SER A 573 -11.58 3.13 -14.49
CA SER A 573 -12.76 2.62 -15.20
C SER A 573 -12.55 1.25 -15.83
N ASP A 574 -11.31 0.89 -16.12
CA ASP A 574 -10.93 -0.41 -16.69
C ASP A 574 -10.93 -1.56 -15.68
N LEU A 575 -11.03 -1.24 -14.38
CA LEU A 575 -11.03 -2.18 -13.26
C LEU A 575 -12.29 -2.01 -12.39
N GLY A 576 -13.41 -1.66 -12.99
CA GLY A 576 -14.64 -1.28 -12.27
C GLY A 576 -15.46 -2.44 -11.72
N VAL A 577 -15.33 -3.64 -12.26
CA VAL A 577 -16.14 -4.83 -11.91
C VAL A 577 -15.31 -6.11 -11.88
N MET A 578 -15.80 -7.12 -11.16
CA MET A 578 -15.21 -8.46 -11.23
C MET A 578 -15.75 -9.22 -12.45
N ARG A 579 -14.90 -10.05 -13.06
CA ARG A 579 -15.20 -10.79 -14.29
C ARG A 579 -16.29 -11.86 -14.08
N GLN A 580 -17.30 -11.91 -14.95
CA GLN A 580 -18.29 -12.98 -15.00
C GLN A 580 -17.87 -14.16 -15.90
N THR A 581 -16.85 -13.97 -16.74
CA THR A 581 -16.32 -14.98 -17.67
C THR A 581 -14.83 -14.72 -17.90
N LEU A 582 -14.07 -15.76 -18.24
CA LEU A 582 -12.65 -15.64 -18.60
C LEU A 582 -12.45 -15.09 -20.03
N LEU A 583 -13.50 -15.08 -20.87
CA LEU A 583 -13.43 -14.73 -22.28
C LEU A 583 -12.65 -13.44 -22.55
N PHE A 584 -13.03 -12.35 -21.88
CA PHE A 584 -12.51 -11.02 -22.21
C PHE A 584 -11.02 -10.86 -21.89
N GLY A 585 -10.55 -11.39 -20.76
CA GLY A 585 -9.13 -11.41 -20.42
C GLY A 585 -8.29 -12.19 -21.44
N GLY A 586 -8.82 -13.33 -21.90
CA GLY A 586 -8.19 -14.10 -22.97
C GLY A 586 -8.18 -13.35 -24.31
N LEU A 587 -9.25 -12.64 -24.69
CA LEU A 587 -9.27 -11.80 -25.89
C LEU A 587 -8.27 -10.64 -25.80
N GLU A 588 -8.12 -9.99 -24.65
CA GLU A 588 -7.09 -8.96 -24.45
C GLU A 588 -5.67 -9.54 -24.64
N SER A 589 -5.43 -10.74 -24.12
CA SER A 589 -4.16 -11.43 -24.27
C SER A 589 -3.89 -11.81 -25.73
N ILE A 590 -4.92 -12.26 -26.47
CA ILE A 590 -4.83 -12.56 -27.90
C ILE A 590 -4.53 -11.29 -28.69
N CYS A 591 -5.30 -10.22 -28.49
CA CYS A 591 -5.07 -8.93 -29.17
C CYS A 591 -3.63 -8.44 -28.99
N ARG A 592 -3.12 -8.47 -27.75
CA ARG A 592 -1.74 -8.10 -27.44
C ARG A 592 -0.72 -8.91 -28.24
N ASN A 593 -0.92 -10.22 -28.39
CA ASN A 593 -0.03 -11.11 -29.11
C ASN A 593 -0.15 -10.93 -30.63
N VAL A 594 -1.35 -10.84 -31.18
CA VAL A 594 -1.60 -10.61 -32.61
C VAL A 594 -0.96 -9.29 -33.06
N ASN A 595 -1.08 -8.23 -32.27
CA ASN A 595 -0.42 -6.95 -32.55
C ASN A 595 1.11 -7.04 -32.55
N ARG A 596 1.68 -8.05 -31.90
CA ARG A 596 3.12 -8.39 -31.92
C ARG A 596 3.48 -9.42 -32.99
N LYS A 597 2.58 -9.68 -33.94
CA LYS A 597 2.77 -10.65 -35.04
C LYS A 597 2.85 -12.12 -34.60
N ASN A 598 2.36 -12.43 -33.40
CA ASN A 598 2.21 -13.77 -32.87
C ASN A 598 0.72 -14.16 -32.88
N ALA A 599 0.22 -14.71 -33.99
CA ALA A 599 -1.21 -14.98 -34.18
C ALA A 599 -1.60 -16.47 -34.00
N ASN A 600 -0.64 -17.39 -33.99
CA ASN A 600 -0.87 -18.82 -33.83
C ASN A 600 -0.88 -19.17 -32.33
N ILE A 601 -2.05 -19.12 -31.72
CA ILE A 601 -2.20 -19.09 -30.27
C ILE A 601 -3.04 -20.25 -29.78
N ARG A 602 -2.58 -20.91 -28.72
CA ARG A 602 -3.32 -21.82 -27.87
C ARG A 602 -3.10 -21.40 -26.42
N PHE A 603 -4.14 -20.82 -25.80
CA PHE A 603 -4.10 -20.36 -24.42
C PHE A 603 -5.07 -21.13 -23.53
N PHE A 604 -4.71 -21.28 -22.26
CA PHE A 604 -5.62 -21.71 -21.24
C PHE A 604 -5.46 -20.89 -19.95
N GLU A 605 -6.53 -20.79 -19.16
CA GLU A 605 -6.54 -20.13 -17.87
C GLU A 605 -7.47 -20.86 -16.92
N PHE A 606 -6.96 -21.24 -15.73
CA PHE A 606 -7.81 -21.54 -14.59
C PHE A 606 -8.09 -20.25 -13.81
N GLY A 607 -9.36 -19.90 -13.62
CA GLY A 607 -9.70 -18.66 -12.94
C GLY A 607 -11.11 -18.64 -12.39
N ASN A 608 -11.29 -17.85 -11.33
CA ASN A 608 -12.61 -17.64 -10.74
C ASN A 608 -13.41 -16.63 -11.57
N CYS A 609 -14.70 -16.89 -11.71
CA CYS A 609 -15.71 -16.00 -12.24
C CYS A 609 -16.70 -15.64 -11.13
N TYR A 610 -17.17 -14.39 -11.13
CA TYR A 610 -17.90 -13.81 -10.02
C TYR A 610 -19.26 -13.31 -10.49
N HIS A 611 -20.31 -13.60 -9.75
CA HIS A 611 -21.67 -13.21 -10.09
C HIS A 611 -22.38 -12.60 -8.88
N PHE A 612 -23.13 -11.55 -9.12
CA PHE A 612 -24.04 -10.94 -8.18
C PHE A 612 -25.48 -11.31 -8.56
N SER A 613 -26.25 -11.77 -7.58
CA SER A 613 -27.67 -12.12 -7.74
C SER A 613 -28.53 -11.14 -6.95
N PRO A 614 -29.12 -10.12 -7.60
CA PRO A 614 -29.90 -9.09 -6.92
C PRO A 614 -31.05 -9.67 -6.08
N GLU A 615 -31.67 -10.71 -6.56
CA GLU A 615 -32.80 -11.39 -5.90
C GLU A 615 -32.43 -12.12 -4.61
N LYS A 616 -31.14 -12.41 -4.41
CA LYS A 616 -30.62 -13.05 -3.18
C LYS A 616 -30.08 -12.06 -2.16
N LYS A 617 -30.15 -10.76 -2.46
CA LYS A 617 -29.67 -9.73 -1.56
C LYS A 617 -30.48 -9.76 -0.26
N ASN A 618 -29.78 -9.90 0.87
CA ASN A 618 -30.34 -9.94 2.21
C ASN A 618 -29.46 -9.10 3.12
N ASP A 619 -30.07 -8.20 3.90
CA ASP A 619 -29.32 -7.31 4.81
C ASP A 619 -28.73 -8.07 6.00
N GLU A 620 -29.32 -9.21 6.39
CA GLU A 620 -28.80 -10.06 7.47
C GLU A 620 -27.57 -10.88 7.02
N ASP A 621 -27.50 -11.24 5.75
CA ASP A 621 -26.39 -11.99 5.15
C ASP A 621 -26.10 -11.50 3.73
N PRO A 622 -25.38 -10.36 3.60
CA PRO A 622 -25.11 -9.74 2.30
C PRO A 622 -24.31 -10.64 1.35
N ILE A 623 -23.53 -11.59 1.89
CA ILE A 623 -22.66 -12.47 1.09
C ILE A 623 -23.45 -13.45 0.25
N LYS A 624 -24.66 -13.82 0.65
CA LYS A 624 -25.52 -14.77 -0.13
C LYS A 624 -25.84 -14.31 -1.55
N ALA A 625 -25.77 -13.01 -1.80
CA ALA A 625 -25.98 -12.44 -3.14
C ALA A 625 -24.81 -12.68 -4.09
N TYR A 626 -23.66 -13.11 -3.59
CA TYR A 626 -22.43 -13.27 -4.38
C TYR A 626 -22.10 -14.75 -4.54
N THR A 627 -21.67 -15.12 -5.75
CA THR A 627 -21.17 -16.46 -6.06
C THR A 627 -19.83 -16.38 -6.75
N GLU A 628 -18.97 -17.34 -6.45
CA GLU A 628 -17.65 -17.50 -7.03
C GLU A 628 -17.51 -18.92 -7.54
N GLU A 629 -17.21 -19.07 -8.84
CA GLU A 629 -17.06 -20.37 -9.50
C GLU A 629 -15.73 -20.43 -10.25
N MET A 630 -15.00 -21.54 -10.07
CA MET A 630 -13.77 -21.82 -10.82
C MET A 630 -14.12 -22.32 -12.22
N HIS A 631 -13.49 -21.71 -13.22
CA HIS A 631 -13.60 -22.05 -14.63
C HIS A 631 -12.24 -22.40 -15.23
N LEU A 632 -12.25 -23.17 -16.32
CA LEU A 632 -11.10 -23.35 -17.20
C LEU A 632 -11.47 -22.83 -18.59
N GLY A 633 -10.82 -21.73 -18.99
CA GLY A 633 -10.94 -21.16 -20.33
C GLY A 633 -9.90 -21.73 -21.27
N LEU A 634 -10.30 -22.05 -22.51
CA LEU A 634 -9.39 -22.43 -23.61
C LEU A 634 -9.62 -21.51 -24.80
N TRP A 635 -8.55 -21.02 -25.40
CA TRP A 635 -8.59 -20.19 -26.63
C TRP A 635 -7.66 -20.75 -27.66
N ILE A 636 -8.14 -20.86 -28.90
CA ILE A 636 -7.35 -21.27 -30.06
C ILE A 636 -7.61 -20.28 -31.19
N CYS A 637 -6.55 -19.79 -31.84
CA CYS A 637 -6.69 -18.97 -33.06
C CYS A 637 -5.45 -19.11 -33.96
N GLY A 638 -5.57 -18.60 -35.20
CA GLY A 638 -4.52 -18.66 -36.21
C GLY A 638 -4.35 -20.04 -36.83
N LYS A 639 -3.13 -20.40 -37.14
CA LYS A 639 -2.80 -21.69 -37.79
C LYS A 639 -2.59 -22.77 -36.73
N SER A 640 -3.12 -23.95 -36.96
CA SER A 640 -2.83 -25.15 -36.16
C SER A 640 -1.48 -25.75 -36.53
N THR A 641 -1.12 -25.64 -37.82
CA THR A 641 0.14 -26.10 -38.42
C THR A 641 0.64 -25.06 -39.38
N GLU A 642 1.89 -24.62 -39.20
CA GLU A 642 2.53 -23.72 -40.15
C GLU A 642 3.05 -24.51 -41.36
N GLY A 643 2.84 -23.97 -42.55
CA GLY A 643 3.27 -24.56 -43.77
C GLY A 643 4.78 -24.75 -43.85
N SER A 644 5.20 -25.88 -44.37
CA SER A 644 6.58 -26.23 -44.63
C SER A 644 6.71 -26.89 -46.00
N TRP A 645 7.92 -27.32 -46.33
CA TRP A 645 8.12 -28.09 -47.54
C TRP A 645 7.40 -29.46 -47.53
N ALA A 646 7.06 -29.98 -46.34
CA ALA A 646 6.47 -31.31 -46.16
C ALA A 646 4.93 -31.27 -46.06
N HIS A 647 4.35 -30.15 -45.70
CA HIS A 647 2.89 -30.03 -45.52
C HIS A 647 2.41 -28.56 -45.70
N PRO A 648 1.16 -28.37 -46.16
CA PRO A 648 0.57 -27.03 -46.28
C PRO A 648 0.22 -26.42 -44.91
N ASP A 649 -0.08 -25.10 -44.93
CA ASP A 649 -0.70 -24.42 -43.78
C ASP A 649 -2.06 -25.07 -43.44
N GLU A 650 -2.33 -25.26 -42.18
CA GLU A 650 -3.63 -25.68 -41.69
C GLU A 650 -4.17 -24.67 -40.70
N GLN A 651 -5.41 -24.19 -40.90
CA GLN A 651 -6.07 -23.26 -40.01
C GLN A 651 -6.63 -23.99 -38.79
N SER A 652 -6.58 -23.32 -37.62
CA SER A 652 -7.28 -23.82 -36.43
C SER A 652 -8.78 -23.95 -36.69
N SER A 653 -9.41 -24.90 -36.03
CA SER A 653 -10.84 -25.20 -36.24
C SER A 653 -11.57 -25.44 -34.91
N PHE A 654 -12.89 -25.29 -34.95
CA PHE A 654 -13.76 -25.65 -33.82
C PHE A 654 -13.57 -27.11 -33.38
N TYR A 655 -13.34 -28.02 -34.33
CA TYR A 655 -13.14 -29.43 -34.03
C TYR A 655 -11.88 -29.73 -33.21
N GLN A 656 -10.82 -28.96 -33.41
CA GLN A 656 -9.61 -29.05 -32.58
C GLN A 656 -9.89 -28.62 -31.14
N LEU A 657 -10.58 -27.46 -30.95
CA LEU A 657 -11.02 -27.05 -29.61
C LEU A 657 -11.88 -28.10 -28.93
N LYS A 658 -12.88 -28.62 -29.65
CA LYS A 658 -13.77 -29.69 -29.14
C LYS A 658 -12.99 -30.94 -28.74
N ALA A 659 -12.01 -31.37 -29.53
CA ALA A 659 -11.16 -32.52 -29.22
C ALA A 659 -10.38 -32.31 -27.91
N HIS A 660 -9.84 -31.11 -27.67
CA HIS A 660 -9.16 -30.81 -26.41
C HIS A 660 -10.12 -30.87 -25.21
N VAL A 661 -11.33 -30.33 -25.33
CA VAL A 661 -12.34 -30.41 -24.24
C VAL A 661 -12.76 -31.87 -23.98
N GLU A 662 -12.99 -32.66 -25.02
CA GLU A 662 -13.33 -34.09 -24.89
C GLU A 662 -12.16 -34.89 -24.26
N ASN A 663 -10.91 -34.59 -24.62
CA ASN A 663 -9.73 -35.21 -24.03
C ASN A 663 -9.58 -34.85 -22.55
N ILE A 664 -9.90 -33.60 -22.14
CA ILE A 664 -9.93 -33.18 -20.73
C ILE A 664 -10.97 -34.03 -19.98
N PHE A 665 -12.20 -34.17 -20.54
CA PHE A 665 -13.24 -34.96 -19.92
C PHE A 665 -12.87 -36.44 -19.81
N ALA A 666 -12.28 -37.00 -20.85
CA ALA A 666 -11.79 -38.38 -20.84
C ALA A 666 -10.69 -38.57 -19.78
N ARG A 667 -9.74 -37.67 -19.69
CA ARG A 667 -8.63 -37.71 -18.71
C ARG A 667 -9.14 -37.68 -17.27
N LEU A 668 -10.20 -36.89 -17.02
CA LEU A 668 -10.84 -36.79 -15.70
C LEU A 668 -11.82 -37.92 -15.40
N GLY A 669 -12.10 -38.82 -16.37
CA GLY A 669 -13.04 -39.94 -16.20
C GLY A 669 -14.52 -39.55 -16.33
N VAL A 670 -14.80 -38.46 -17.05
CA VAL A 670 -16.22 -38.16 -17.44
C VAL A 670 -16.67 -39.13 -18.49
N VAL A 671 -17.69 -39.94 -18.14
CA VAL A 671 -18.21 -40.98 -19.06
C VAL A 671 -19.03 -40.33 -20.18
N PRO A 672 -18.74 -40.58 -21.48
CA PRO A 672 -19.45 -39.96 -22.60
C PRO A 672 -20.98 -40.08 -22.55
N GLY A 673 -21.52 -41.22 -22.15
CA GLY A 673 -22.97 -41.41 -22.03
C GLY A 673 -23.63 -40.71 -20.83
N THR A 674 -22.89 -39.99 -20.02
CA THR A 674 -23.42 -39.19 -18.90
C THR A 674 -23.58 -37.71 -19.21
N ILE A 675 -23.12 -37.27 -20.39
CA ILE A 675 -23.22 -35.91 -20.89
C ILE A 675 -24.07 -35.86 -22.17
N VAL A 676 -24.66 -34.69 -22.42
CA VAL A 676 -25.46 -34.39 -23.61
C VAL A 676 -25.00 -33.07 -24.17
N SER A 677 -24.83 -33.01 -25.50
CA SER A 677 -24.49 -31.78 -26.22
C SER A 677 -25.74 -31.19 -26.88
N GLU A 678 -25.91 -29.88 -26.78
CA GLU A 678 -26.99 -29.15 -27.43
C GLU A 678 -26.46 -27.86 -28.06
N HIS A 679 -27.21 -27.23 -28.97
CA HIS A 679 -26.83 -25.91 -29.47
C HIS A 679 -26.74 -24.88 -28.33
N SER A 680 -25.69 -24.11 -28.32
CA SER A 680 -25.53 -23.01 -27.33
C SER A 680 -26.44 -21.86 -27.68
N ASP A 681 -27.16 -21.35 -26.69
CA ASP A 681 -27.93 -20.10 -26.76
C ASP A 681 -27.13 -18.88 -26.30
N ASN A 682 -25.86 -19.07 -25.89
CA ASN A 682 -24.98 -18.01 -25.45
C ASN A 682 -24.49 -17.16 -26.62
N ASN A 683 -24.90 -15.91 -26.67
CA ASN A 683 -24.62 -14.99 -27.78
C ASN A 683 -23.17 -14.47 -27.86
N ILE A 684 -22.30 -14.92 -26.96
CA ILE A 684 -20.84 -14.72 -27.15
C ILE A 684 -20.33 -15.53 -28.34
N PHE A 685 -21.05 -16.60 -28.75
CA PHE A 685 -20.72 -17.41 -29.90
C PHE A 685 -21.56 -17.06 -31.14
N SER A 686 -20.93 -17.08 -32.31
CA SER A 686 -21.66 -17.09 -33.58
C SER A 686 -22.27 -18.47 -33.89
N LYS A 687 -21.55 -19.54 -33.49
CA LYS A 687 -21.98 -20.92 -33.46
C LYS A 687 -21.30 -21.61 -32.28
N GLY A 688 -22.07 -22.34 -31.47
CA GLY A 688 -21.52 -22.97 -30.28
C GLY A 688 -22.38 -24.17 -29.84
N ILE A 689 -21.80 -24.94 -28.93
CA ILE A 689 -22.45 -26.04 -28.25
C ILE A 689 -22.32 -25.90 -26.74
N THR A 690 -23.32 -26.35 -26.03
CA THR A 690 -23.35 -26.47 -24.57
C THR A 690 -23.35 -27.92 -24.20
N VAL A 691 -22.43 -28.35 -23.38
CA VAL A 691 -22.35 -29.72 -22.83
C VAL A 691 -22.91 -29.71 -21.42
N LYS A 692 -23.91 -30.53 -21.18
CA LYS A 692 -24.60 -30.68 -19.88
C LYS A 692 -24.46 -32.10 -19.36
N ASN A 693 -24.49 -32.27 -18.06
CA ASN A 693 -24.71 -33.62 -17.49
C ASN A 693 -26.18 -34.02 -17.59
N ARG A 694 -26.51 -35.27 -17.29
CA ARG A 694 -27.91 -35.75 -17.32
C ARG A 694 -28.86 -35.02 -16.37
N GLY A 695 -28.33 -34.37 -15.33
CA GLY A 695 -29.12 -33.55 -14.42
C GLY A 695 -29.33 -32.10 -14.92
N GLY A 696 -28.94 -31.80 -16.16
CA GLY A 696 -29.10 -30.47 -16.78
C GLY A 696 -28.06 -29.44 -16.39
N LYS A 697 -27.08 -29.78 -15.52
CA LYS A 697 -26.02 -28.83 -15.15
C LYS A 697 -24.99 -28.67 -16.27
N VAL A 698 -24.69 -27.41 -16.65
CA VAL A 698 -23.67 -27.08 -17.65
C VAL A 698 -22.29 -27.52 -17.13
N MET A 699 -21.57 -28.22 -18.00
CA MET A 699 -20.21 -28.71 -17.78
C MET A 699 -19.20 -27.91 -18.61
N ALA A 700 -19.58 -27.56 -19.84
CA ALA A 700 -18.79 -26.70 -20.70
C ALA A 700 -19.68 -26.02 -21.75
N GLU A 701 -19.23 -24.84 -22.21
CA GLU A 701 -19.73 -24.16 -23.39
C GLU A 701 -18.55 -23.89 -24.32
N MET A 702 -18.72 -24.13 -25.61
CA MET A 702 -17.64 -23.89 -26.57
C MET A 702 -18.16 -23.48 -27.93
N GLY A 703 -17.40 -22.64 -28.64
CA GLY A 703 -17.86 -22.20 -29.96
C GLY A 703 -16.86 -21.24 -30.63
N ILE A 704 -17.32 -20.70 -31.74
CA ILE A 704 -16.64 -19.63 -32.50
C ILE A 704 -17.09 -18.31 -31.89
N VAL A 705 -16.17 -17.52 -31.37
CA VAL A 705 -16.50 -16.21 -30.78
C VAL A 705 -17.17 -15.31 -31.82
N SER A 706 -18.20 -14.58 -31.43
CA SER A 706 -18.98 -13.74 -32.34
C SER A 706 -18.10 -12.63 -32.95
N LYS A 707 -18.31 -12.33 -34.23
CA LYS A 707 -17.56 -11.28 -34.93
C LYS A 707 -17.73 -9.89 -34.31
N GLN A 708 -18.85 -9.65 -33.65
CA GLN A 708 -19.10 -8.40 -32.93
C GLN A 708 -18.10 -8.25 -31.78
N LEU A 709 -17.91 -9.28 -30.96
CA LEU A 709 -16.97 -9.27 -29.82
C LEU A 709 -15.52 -9.20 -30.29
N LEU A 710 -15.16 -9.95 -31.36
CA LEU A 710 -13.83 -9.90 -31.95
C LEU A 710 -13.49 -8.49 -32.45
N LYS A 711 -14.42 -7.82 -33.12
CA LYS A 711 -14.25 -6.44 -33.60
C LYS A 711 -14.05 -5.45 -32.45
N GLN A 712 -14.77 -5.63 -31.34
CA GLN A 712 -14.61 -4.80 -30.15
C GLN A 712 -13.26 -5.03 -29.45
N ALA A 713 -12.75 -6.24 -29.50
CA ALA A 713 -11.43 -6.60 -29.00
C ALA A 713 -10.27 -6.30 -29.98
N ASP A 714 -10.55 -5.65 -31.13
CA ASP A 714 -9.59 -5.36 -32.21
C ASP A 714 -8.88 -6.64 -32.72
N ILE A 715 -9.65 -7.72 -32.90
CA ILE A 715 -9.15 -9.01 -33.41
C ILE A 715 -9.79 -9.29 -34.78
N ALA A 716 -8.95 -9.43 -35.80
CA ALA A 716 -9.40 -9.68 -37.18
C ALA A 716 -9.49 -11.16 -37.56
N ILE A 717 -8.96 -12.06 -36.75
CA ILE A 717 -8.94 -13.51 -36.98
C ILE A 717 -10.03 -14.21 -36.16
N ASP A 718 -10.46 -15.38 -36.62
CA ASP A 718 -11.42 -16.20 -35.85
C ASP A 718 -10.76 -16.74 -34.58
N VAL A 719 -11.51 -16.68 -33.48
CA VAL A 719 -11.10 -17.23 -32.19
C VAL A 719 -12.12 -18.29 -31.78
N PHE A 720 -11.60 -19.46 -31.45
CA PHE A 720 -12.38 -20.56 -30.87
C PHE A 720 -12.17 -20.54 -29.34
N TYR A 721 -13.26 -20.50 -28.58
CA TYR A 721 -13.26 -20.40 -27.13
C TYR A 721 -14.08 -21.52 -26.49
N ALA A 722 -13.56 -22.11 -25.43
CA ALA A 722 -14.30 -22.99 -24.54
C ALA A 722 -14.23 -22.50 -23.10
N ASP A 723 -15.38 -22.57 -22.44
CA ASP A 723 -15.56 -22.29 -21.01
C ASP A 723 -15.98 -23.57 -20.31
N ILE A 724 -15.09 -24.16 -19.55
CA ILE A 724 -15.35 -25.39 -18.76
C ILE A 724 -15.64 -24.95 -17.32
N HIS A 725 -16.85 -25.27 -16.86
CA HIS A 725 -17.27 -25.04 -15.48
C HIS A 725 -16.57 -26.02 -14.54
N TRP A 726 -15.38 -25.66 -14.10
CA TRP A 726 -14.45 -26.54 -13.39
C TRP A 726 -15.07 -27.17 -12.14
N ASN A 727 -15.81 -26.39 -11.35
CA ASN A 727 -16.51 -26.89 -10.16
C ASN A 727 -17.58 -27.95 -10.51
N ALA A 728 -18.23 -27.82 -11.65
CA ALA A 728 -19.22 -28.79 -12.08
C ALA A 728 -18.56 -30.11 -12.54
N VAL A 729 -17.44 -29.99 -13.26
CA VAL A 729 -16.65 -31.12 -13.74
C VAL A 729 -16.02 -31.88 -12.57
N THR A 730 -15.34 -31.20 -11.66
CA THR A 730 -14.69 -31.85 -10.50
C THR A 730 -15.72 -32.54 -9.60
N LYS A 731 -16.89 -31.92 -9.40
CA LYS A 731 -18.00 -32.57 -8.69
C LYS A 731 -18.51 -33.82 -9.38
N ALA A 732 -18.58 -33.83 -10.72
CA ALA A 732 -19.08 -34.97 -11.51
C ALA A 732 -18.13 -36.17 -11.49
N VAL A 733 -16.83 -35.93 -11.26
CA VAL A 733 -15.80 -37.01 -11.20
C VAL A 733 -15.39 -37.38 -9.77
N ARG A 734 -15.93 -36.69 -8.75
CA ARG A 734 -15.60 -36.95 -7.35
C ARG A 734 -15.91 -38.41 -6.97
N GLY A 735 -14.93 -39.09 -6.40
CA GLY A 735 -15.05 -40.50 -5.98
C GLY A 735 -15.06 -41.51 -7.14
N LYS A 736 -14.76 -41.09 -8.37
CA LYS A 736 -14.55 -41.97 -9.49
C LYS A 736 -13.07 -42.26 -9.66
N GLU A 737 -12.74 -43.52 -9.80
CA GLU A 737 -11.39 -43.98 -10.13
C GLU A 737 -11.31 -44.28 -11.64
N VAL A 738 -10.23 -43.89 -12.26
CA VAL A 738 -9.90 -44.30 -13.63
C VAL A 738 -9.27 -45.68 -13.54
N LEU A 739 -10.06 -46.70 -13.97
CA LEU A 739 -9.61 -48.09 -13.93
C LEU A 739 -8.95 -48.45 -15.25
N PHE A 740 -7.84 -49.15 -15.14
CA PHE A 740 -7.18 -49.80 -16.29
C PHE A 740 -8.02 -50.99 -16.77
N HIS A 741 -8.24 -51.05 -18.09
CA HIS A 741 -8.80 -52.24 -18.76
C HIS A 741 -7.78 -52.75 -19.76
N GLU A 742 -7.60 -54.08 -19.81
CA GLU A 742 -6.73 -54.71 -20.79
C GLU A 742 -7.24 -54.46 -22.23
N ILE A 743 -6.30 -54.19 -23.14
CA ILE A 743 -6.64 -54.11 -24.58
C ILE A 743 -7.12 -55.46 -25.06
N SER A 744 -8.25 -55.46 -25.82
CA SER A 744 -8.80 -56.72 -26.39
C SER A 744 -7.76 -57.42 -27.26
N LYS A 745 -7.65 -58.74 -27.09
CA LYS A 745 -6.80 -59.63 -27.91
C LYS A 745 -7.41 -59.94 -29.25
N TYR A 746 -8.70 -59.61 -29.44
CA TYR A 746 -9.45 -59.90 -30.67
C TYR A 746 -9.49 -58.65 -31.55
N PRO A 747 -9.29 -58.81 -32.89
CA PRO A 747 -9.25 -57.70 -33.82
C PRO A 747 -10.63 -57.02 -33.95
N ALA A 748 -10.59 -55.68 -34.07
CA ALA A 748 -11.74 -54.89 -34.43
C ALA A 748 -12.00 -54.99 -35.94
N VAL A 749 -13.26 -54.85 -36.33
CA VAL A 749 -13.69 -54.84 -37.73
C VAL A 749 -14.32 -53.50 -38.04
N SER A 750 -13.88 -52.87 -39.14
CA SER A 750 -14.37 -51.61 -39.64
C SER A 750 -15.40 -51.84 -40.78
N ARG A 751 -16.49 -51.11 -40.78
CA ARG A 751 -17.51 -51.13 -41.85
C ARG A 751 -17.97 -49.71 -42.17
N ASP A 752 -17.90 -49.36 -43.43
CA ASP A 752 -18.29 -48.02 -43.92
C ASP A 752 -19.72 -48.05 -44.49
N LEU A 753 -20.45 -46.98 -44.23
CA LEU A 753 -21.73 -46.70 -44.87
C LEU A 753 -21.76 -45.26 -45.39
N ALA A 754 -22.17 -45.11 -46.67
CA ALA A 754 -22.51 -43.79 -47.19
C ALA A 754 -24.03 -43.60 -47.00
N LEU A 755 -24.38 -42.70 -46.09
CA LEU A 755 -25.76 -42.44 -45.70
C LEU A 755 -26.26 -41.14 -46.33
N LEU A 756 -27.24 -41.22 -47.16
CA LEU A 756 -27.99 -40.07 -47.72
C LEU A 756 -29.09 -39.68 -46.74
N VAL A 757 -29.00 -38.48 -46.17
CA VAL A 757 -29.91 -37.96 -45.14
C VAL A 757 -30.34 -36.53 -45.43
N ASP A 758 -31.38 -36.04 -44.78
CA ASP A 758 -31.77 -34.64 -44.85
C ASP A 758 -30.69 -33.74 -44.27
N LYS A 759 -30.52 -32.53 -44.79
CA LYS A 759 -29.52 -31.58 -44.32
C LYS A 759 -29.63 -31.24 -42.84
N SER A 760 -30.83 -31.33 -42.28
CA SER A 760 -31.11 -31.09 -40.84
C SER A 760 -30.61 -32.22 -39.93
N VAL A 761 -30.31 -33.40 -40.45
CA VAL A 761 -29.87 -34.52 -39.62
C VAL A 761 -28.44 -34.29 -39.17
N GLU A 762 -28.24 -34.29 -37.86
CA GLU A 762 -26.92 -34.19 -37.24
C GLU A 762 -26.25 -35.55 -37.10
N PHE A 763 -24.92 -35.59 -37.18
CA PHE A 763 -24.15 -36.83 -37.03
C PHE A 763 -24.36 -37.48 -35.64
N GLU A 764 -24.49 -36.68 -34.58
CA GLU A 764 -24.75 -37.21 -33.21
C GLU A 764 -26.04 -38.03 -33.14
N THR A 765 -27.07 -37.69 -33.92
CA THR A 765 -28.31 -38.48 -34.01
C THR A 765 -28.04 -39.84 -34.63
N ILE A 766 -27.20 -39.89 -35.68
CA ILE A 766 -26.80 -41.17 -36.31
C ILE A 766 -26.01 -42.04 -35.32
N ALA A 767 -25.02 -41.43 -34.63
CA ALA A 767 -24.17 -42.09 -33.66
C ALA A 767 -25.00 -42.62 -32.46
N THR A 768 -25.99 -41.83 -32.00
CA THR A 768 -26.90 -42.23 -30.91
C THR A 768 -27.78 -43.41 -31.30
N ILE A 769 -28.38 -43.38 -32.50
CA ILE A 769 -29.21 -44.50 -33.01
C ILE A 769 -28.34 -45.75 -33.15
N ALA A 770 -27.12 -45.62 -33.66
CA ALA A 770 -26.22 -46.76 -33.82
C ALA A 770 -25.86 -47.39 -32.46
N LYS A 771 -25.45 -46.59 -31.50
CA LYS A 771 -25.13 -47.04 -30.11
C LYS A 771 -26.34 -47.65 -29.39
N GLN A 772 -27.54 -47.15 -29.65
CA GLN A 772 -28.78 -47.73 -29.12
C GLN A 772 -29.13 -49.06 -29.79
N THR A 773 -28.81 -49.17 -31.07
CA THR A 773 -29.07 -50.38 -31.86
C THR A 773 -28.15 -51.52 -31.45
N GLU A 774 -26.89 -51.25 -31.22
CA GLU A 774 -25.89 -52.22 -30.83
C GLU A 774 -25.01 -51.72 -29.66
N LYS A 775 -25.21 -52.27 -28.48
CA LYS A 775 -24.57 -51.77 -27.26
C LYS A 775 -23.28 -52.50 -26.87
N LYS A 776 -23.08 -53.72 -27.42
CA LYS A 776 -21.97 -54.60 -27.02
C LYS A 776 -20.84 -54.64 -28.04
N LEU A 777 -21.17 -54.80 -29.29
CA LEU A 777 -20.19 -54.99 -30.35
C LEU A 777 -19.76 -53.69 -31.01
N LEU A 778 -20.61 -52.68 -31.04
CA LEU A 778 -20.27 -51.38 -31.61
C LEU A 778 -19.41 -50.58 -30.59
N LYS A 779 -18.13 -50.42 -30.92
CA LYS A 779 -17.18 -49.71 -30.09
C LYS A 779 -17.12 -48.23 -30.42
N ASN A 780 -17.11 -47.87 -31.71
CA ASN A 780 -17.04 -46.48 -32.15
C ASN A 780 -17.84 -46.21 -33.41
N VAL A 781 -18.24 -44.98 -33.64
CA VAL A 781 -18.89 -44.47 -34.84
C VAL A 781 -18.15 -43.20 -35.25
N GLU A 782 -17.54 -43.21 -36.42
CA GLU A 782 -16.70 -42.11 -36.90
C GLU A 782 -17.27 -41.54 -38.20
N LEU A 783 -17.26 -40.23 -38.30
CA LEU A 783 -17.60 -39.50 -39.53
C LEU A 783 -16.30 -39.15 -40.23
N PHE A 784 -16.05 -39.68 -41.43
CA PHE A 784 -14.82 -39.41 -42.14
C PHE A 784 -15.03 -38.55 -43.41
N ASP A 785 -16.25 -38.40 -43.92
CA ASP A 785 -16.55 -37.50 -45.02
C ASP A 785 -17.98 -36.94 -44.95
N VAL A 786 -18.16 -35.70 -45.38
CA VAL A 786 -19.44 -35.01 -45.52
C VAL A 786 -19.52 -34.42 -46.93
N TYR A 787 -20.42 -34.96 -47.76
CA TYR A 787 -20.58 -34.44 -49.12
C TYR A 787 -21.91 -33.68 -49.25
N GLU A 788 -21.82 -32.41 -49.69
CA GLU A 788 -22.94 -31.54 -50.01
C GLU A 788 -22.72 -30.97 -51.40
N GLY A 789 -23.05 -31.69 -52.42
CA GLY A 789 -22.71 -31.29 -53.82
C GLY A 789 -23.87 -31.44 -54.78
N LYS A 790 -23.68 -30.98 -56.06
CA LYS A 790 -24.65 -30.91 -57.11
C LYS A 790 -25.24 -32.28 -57.51
N ASN A 791 -24.60 -33.37 -57.10
CA ASN A 791 -25.04 -34.75 -57.47
C ASN A 791 -25.93 -35.38 -56.41
N LEU A 792 -26.43 -34.59 -55.45
CA LEU A 792 -27.40 -35.08 -54.45
C LEU A 792 -28.78 -34.44 -54.70
N PRO A 793 -29.86 -35.12 -54.31
CA PRO A 793 -31.19 -34.53 -54.27
C PRO A 793 -31.20 -33.24 -53.43
N GLU A 794 -32.04 -32.29 -53.86
CA GLU A 794 -32.17 -31.03 -53.13
C GLU A 794 -32.59 -31.26 -51.67
N GLY A 795 -31.99 -30.55 -50.74
CA GLY A 795 -32.23 -30.72 -49.29
C GLY A 795 -31.55 -31.93 -48.65
N LYS A 796 -30.78 -32.71 -49.39
CA LYS A 796 -30.02 -33.88 -48.88
C LYS A 796 -28.52 -33.60 -48.76
N LYS A 797 -27.88 -34.37 -47.88
CA LYS A 797 -26.40 -34.48 -47.71
C LYS A 797 -26.02 -35.95 -47.54
N SER A 798 -24.79 -36.30 -47.84
CA SER A 798 -24.24 -37.62 -47.64
C SER A 798 -23.21 -37.62 -46.54
N TYR A 799 -23.40 -38.49 -45.53
CA TYR A 799 -22.41 -38.79 -44.54
C TYR A 799 -21.70 -40.11 -44.83
N ALA A 800 -20.40 -40.10 -44.89
CA ALA A 800 -19.59 -41.31 -44.90
C ALA A 800 -19.19 -41.67 -43.47
N VAL A 801 -19.79 -42.72 -42.95
CA VAL A 801 -19.70 -43.12 -41.54
C VAL A 801 -19.02 -44.47 -41.42
N ASN A 802 -18.00 -44.54 -40.58
CA ASN A 802 -17.30 -45.76 -40.21
C ASN A 802 -17.83 -46.30 -38.88
N PHE A 803 -18.16 -47.61 -38.83
CA PHE A 803 -18.61 -48.33 -37.66
C PHE A 803 -17.52 -49.29 -37.23
N ILE A 804 -16.95 -49.13 -36.06
CA ILE A 804 -15.92 -50.00 -35.50
C ILE A 804 -16.57 -51.00 -34.56
N LEU A 805 -16.43 -52.28 -34.91
CA LEU A 805 -17.05 -53.40 -34.23
C LEU A 805 -16.01 -54.30 -33.61
N GLN A 806 -16.22 -54.74 -32.38
CA GLN A 806 -15.29 -55.62 -31.68
C GLN A 806 -16.04 -56.41 -30.60
N ASP A 807 -15.71 -57.70 -30.50
CA ASP A 807 -16.08 -58.53 -29.34
C ASP A 807 -14.83 -58.74 -28.48
N GLU A 808 -14.96 -58.53 -27.19
CA GLU A 808 -13.85 -58.66 -26.24
C GLU A 808 -13.51 -60.11 -25.91
N THR A 809 -14.41 -61.06 -26.27
CA THR A 809 -14.29 -62.47 -25.89
C THR A 809 -13.93 -63.37 -27.06
N LYS A 810 -14.14 -62.91 -28.31
CA LYS A 810 -13.92 -63.73 -29.51
C LYS A 810 -13.78 -62.86 -30.77
N THR A 811 -13.21 -63.44 -31.83
CA THR A 811 -13.15 -62.81 -33.16
C THR A 811 -14.57 -62.84 -33.76
N LEU A 812 -15.00 -61.69 -34.31
CA LEU A 812 -16.30 -61.61 -35.04
C LEU A 812 -16.22 -62.37 -36.37
N ASN A 813 -17.32 -63.05 -36.73
CA ASN A 813 -17.44 -63.67 -38.02
C ASN A 813 -18.35 -62.84 -38.96
N ASP A 814 -18.26 -63.06 -40.28
CA ASP A 814 -18.97 -62.28 -41.27
C ASP A 814 -20.46 -62.27 -41.07
N LYS A 815 -21.09 -63.45 -40.72
CA LYS A 815 -22.54 -63.57 -40.46
C LYS A 815 -22.99 -62.65 -39.28
N GLN A 816 -22.21 -62.51 -38.25
CA GLN A 816 -22.54 -61.67 -37.10
C GLN A 816 -22.42 -60.18 -37.51
N ILE A 817 -21.38 -59.82 -38.29
CA ILE A 817 -21.15 -58.47 -38.77
C ILE A 817 -22.27 -58.04 -39.72
N ASP A 818 -22.63 -58.89 -40.72
CA ASP A 818 -23.69 -58.60 -41.68
C ASP A 818 -25.09 -58.48 -41.04
N ALA A 819 -25.39 -59.37 -40.09
CA ALA A 819 -26.67 -59.29 -39.36
C ALA A 819 -26.75 -57.96 -38.53
N MET A 820 -25.64 -57.53 -37.93
CA MET A 820 -25.60 -56.28 -37.17
C MET A 820 -25.70 -55.09 -38.10
N MET A 821 -24.96 -55.05 -39.19
CA MET A 821 -25.02 -53.97 -40.18
C MET A 821 -26.42 -53.85 -40.81
N THR A 822 -27.06 -54.96 -41.13
CA THR A 822 -28.45 -54.97 -41.61
C THR A 822 -29.40 -54.35 -40.58
N LYS A 823 -29.27 -54.69 -39.31
CA LYS A 823 -30.02 -54.07 -38.21
C LYS A 823 -29.80 -52.59 -38.06
N LEU A 824 -28.54 -52.14 -38.16
CA LEU A 824 -28.17 -50.74 -38.12
C LEU A 824 -28.76 -49.92 -39.27
N ILE A 825 -28.64 -50.42 -40.49
CA ILE A 825 -29.23 -49.83 -41.72
C ILE A 825 -30.74 -49.71 -41.59
N ALA A 826 -31.41 -50.79 -41.15
CA ALA A 826 -32.82 -50.76 -40.96
C ALA A 826 -33.32 -49.74 -39.93
N ASN A 827 -32.61 -49.59 -38.83
CA ASN A 827 -32.95 -48.62 -37.81
C ASN A 827 -32.64 -47.17 -38.24
N LEU A 828 -31.52 -46.90 -38.92
CA LEU A 828 -31.21 -45.59 -39.48
C LEU A 828 -32.23 -45.20 -40.55
N LYS A 829 -32.64 -46.15 -41.43
CA LYS A 829 -33.71 -45.91 -42.42
C LYS A 829 -35.04 -45.61 -41.74
N LYS A 830 -35.42 -46.39 -40.73
CA LYS A 830 -36.69 -46.22 -40.01
C LYS A 830 -36.81 -44.91 -39.29
N GLN A 831 -35.71 -44.42 -38.62
CA GLN A 831 -35.75 -43.27 -37.73
C GLN A 831 -35.38 -41.98 -38.45
N LEU A 832 -34.51 -41.98 -39.44
CA LEU A 832 -33.99 -40.82 -40.14
C LEU A 832 -34.35 -40.75 -41.62
N GLY A 833 -35.04 -41.76 -42.17
CA GLY A 833 -35.24 -41.87 -43.63
C GLY A 833 -33.90 -41.99 -44.38
N ALA A 834 -32.85 -42.46 -43.72
CA ALA A 834 -31.54 -42.60 -44.34
C ALA A 834 -31.55 -43.64 -45.47
N GLU A 835 -30.94 -43.29 -46.61
CA GLU A 835 -30.79 -44.21 -47.75
C GLU A 835 -29.29 -44.51 -47.95
N LEU A 836 -28.97 -45.69 -48.40
CA LEU A 836 -27.60 -46.04 -48.74
C LEU A 836 -27.26 -45.45 -50.13
N ARG A 837 -26.11 -44.78 -50.23
CA ARG A 837 -25.60 -44.25 -51.46
C ARG A 837 -24.65 -45.19 -52.14
#